data_e8e7f7a80a08b362561f263c7488de9b
#
_entry.id   e8e7f7a80a08b362561f263c7488de9b
#
_cell.length_a   1.000
_cell.length_b   1.000
_cell.length_c   1.000
_cell.angle_alpha   90.00
_cell.angle_beta   90.00
_cell.angle_gamma   90.00
#
_symmetry.space_group_name_H-M   'P 1'
#
loop_
_entity.id
_entity.type
_entity.pdbx_description
1 polymer ?
#
loop_
_entity_poly.entity_id
_entity_poly.type
_entity_poly.pdbx_seq_one_letter_code
_entity_poly.pdbx_strand_id
1 'polypeptide(L)'
;MIKKLFIISSLIAFSGIYAQKTHTVVKGDNPYNISKKYGMSMDELYRLNPRTKDGKLAIGDVLVINTTSKASTPKTVATPGKNAASTQVGKIVLQPKQTIYGLTKQYQISETELRRLNPDLDSHMKIGDEVVLPLENLNKYGSSQVALATVNEVKTDAVEIEVAQSTAVKTAVDPDSYEIQPKDNYYKLSRKFNISQAELFAMNPGLEAKGLQPGETIKIKGSTTAAFSANEPKAIPTSSTDAANTYTSTSVADDFVTYTVQSGDTVFGILNKFGIDLDQLLTLNPSLAAGLKSGMVLKIKKLDAAYVKKSGDALNVVMMLPFGFDTNDSKYRSMSLDFLSGAKLAIERNVKKGQKLDIKVIDAGNEGSFKNSLTQINADNTDLIIGPFFKSSVLQVLDYVKGNKIPVVAPFANTPDLLNFENLILIETNESVYTERIAKEVKDVYSDQKIYIVADADQTKANILKTKLEKDLKNPTVVLVKSPAEIQLDQNMMTGQSAPVIAILANDNDSVGEAFGNKMIALSKEVANVKAFSMYYSPIFEKKVDELSQANLVYLMDRKINTEGDFEKEILAEYKTKYCKTPSKYSVIGFDVVNDILSRENKKGEIFKQMNKVQTQLATKFEFEKTKNGAYVNTGYRVVRLVPN
;
A
#
# COMPACT_ATOMS: atom_id res chain seq x y z
N MET A 1 67.07 38.79 -52.39
CA MET A 1 66.88 37.81 -51.29
C MET A 1 65.42 37.52 -51.19
N ILE A 2 64.98 36.35 -51.68
CA ILE A 2 63.58 35.96 -51.82
C ILE A 2 63.25 35.00 -50.71
N LYS A 3 62.30 35.34 -49.82
CA LYS A 3 61.73 34.42 -48.85
C LYS A 3 60.43 33.85 -49.40
N LYS A 4 60.45 32.55 -49.68
CA LYS A 4 59.27 31.77 -50.08
C LYS A 4 58.33 31.61 -48.94
N LEU A 5 57.07 32.01 -49.08
CA LEU A 5 56.00 31.82 -48.19
C LEU A 5 55.27 30.51 -48.54
N PHE A 6 55.32 29.50 -47.69
CA PHE A 6 54.55 28.28 -47.81
C PHE A 6 53.17 28.49 -47.17
N ILE A 7 52.13 28.43 -47.95
CA ILE A 7 50.73 28.39 -47.44
C ILE A 7 50.37 26.93 -47.23
N ILE A 8 50.26 26.54 -45.96
CA ILE A 8 49.68 25.26 -45.57
C ILE A 8 48.20 25.51 -45.38
N SER A 9 47.39 25.00 -46.31
CA SER A 9 45.93 24.93 -46.17
C SER A 9 45.57 23.85 -45.13
N SER A 10 45.23 24.24 -43.90
CA SER A 10 44.74 23.34 -42.88
C SER A 10 43.25 23.13 -43.07
N LEU A 11 42.87 21.93 -43.51
CA LEU A 11 41.50 21.47 -43.61
C LEU A 11 40.98 21.22 -42.19
N ILE A 12 40.29 22.19 -41.59
CA ILE A 12 39.62 22.02 -40.31
C ILE A 12 38.36 21.19 -40.55
N ALA A 13 38.44 19.89 -40.26
CA ALA A 13 37.28 19.04 -40.13
C ALA A 13 36.50 19.47 -38.88
N PHE A 14 35.35 20.09 -39.06
CA PHE A 14 34.40 20.38 -37.98
C PHE A 14 33.80 19.05 -37.52
N SER A 15 34.42 18.41 -36.52
CA SER A 15 33.81 17.35 -35.73
C SER A 15 32.81 18.03 -34.79
N GLY A 16 31.51 17.96 -35.11
CA GLY A 16 30.45 18.39 -34.21
C GLY A 16 30.53 17.59 -32.92
N ILE A 17 30.99 18.20 -31.86
CA ILE A 17 30.92 17.63 -30.49
C ILE A 17 29.47 17.71 -30.08
N TYR A 18 28.71 16.62 -30.31
CA TYR A 18 27.42 16.43 -29.64
C TYR A 18 27.72 16.17 -28.17
N ALA A 19 27.42 17.13 -27.32
CA ALA A 19 27.45 16.94 -25.87
C ALA A 19 26.48 15.79 -25.52
N GLN A 20 27.03 14.63 -25.25
CA GLN A 20 26.24 13.49 -24.77
C GLN A 20 25.71 13.82 -23.37
N LYS A 21 24.40 13.77 -23.20
CA LYS A 21 23.78 13.93 -21.89
C LYS A 21 23.98 12.65 -21.07
N THR A 22 24.40 12.82 -19.83
CA THR A 22 24.68 11.69 -18.93
C THR A 22 23.79 11.74 -17.69
N HIS A 23 23.57 10.59 -17.06
CA HIS A 23 22.89 10.44 -15.79
C HIS A 23 23.80 9.68 -14.81
N THR A 24 24.07 10.25 -13.66
CA THR A 24 24.78 9.57 -12.58
C THR A 24 23.77 8.83 -11.71
N VAL A 25 23.99 7.53 -11.55
CA VAL A 25 23.11 6.64 -10.79
C VAL A 25 23.14 7.00 -9.30
N VAL A 26 21.97 7.23 -8.73
CA VAL A 26 21.79 7.53 -7.30
C VAL A 26 21.00 6.41 -6.59
N LYS A 27 21.00 6.42 -5.27
CA LYS A 27 20.27 5.43 -4.47
C LYS A 27 18.77 5.42 -4.84
N GLY A 28 18.27 4.26 -5.25
CA GLY A 28 16.89 4.07 -5.70
C GLY A 28 16.71 4.07 -7.22
N ASP A 29 17.74 4.41 -7.99
CA ASP A 29 17.71 4.29 -9.43
C ASP A 29 17.74 2.83 -9.87
N ASN A 30 17.01 2.55 -10.93
CA ASN A 30 17.08 1.30 -11.67
C ASN A 30 16.93 1.61 -13.18
N PRO A 31 17.32 0.71 -14.07
CA PRO A 31 17.30 0.96 -15.51
C PRO A 31 15.93 1.39 -16.03
N TYR A 32 14.84 0.84 -15.47
CA TYR A 32 13.47 1.19 -15.84
C TYR A 32 13.13 2.64 -15.46
N ASN A 33 13.42 3.04 -14.22
CA ASN A 33 13.13 4.40 -13.75
C ASN A 33 13.96 5.44 -14.51
N ILE A 34 15.23 5.12 -14.82
CA ILE A 34 16.10 5.99 -15.59
C ILE A 34 15.60 6.13 -17.05
N SER A 35 15.24 5.02 -17.70
CA SER A 35 14.70 5.08 -19.08
C SER A 35 13.41 5.90 -19.13
N LYS A 36 12.49 5.70 -18.18
CA LYS A 36 11.26 6.47 -18.07
C LYS A 36 11.50 7.96 -17.81
N LYS A 37 12.44 8.28 -16.91
CA LYS A 37 12.82 9.67 -16.57
C LYS A 37 13.29 10.46 -17.77
N TYR A 38 13.96 9.80 -18.71
CA TYR A 38 14.53 10.44 -19.92
C TYR A 38 13.74 10.16 -21.20
N GLY A 39 12.58 9.52 -21.11
CA GLY A 39 11.69 9.26 -22.25
C GLY A 39 12.29 8.34 -23.31
N MET A 40 13.19 7.43 -22.90
CA MET A 40 13.86 6.48 -23.79
C MET A 40 13.42 5.04 -23.46
N SER A 41 13.54 4.13 -24.43
CA SER A 41 13.27 2.73 -24.19
C SER A 41 14.39 2.07 -23.36
N MET A 42 14.06 0.97 -22.67
CA MET A 42 15.05 0.14 -21.97
C MET A 42 16.13 -0.37 -22.92
N ASP A 43 15.73 -0.80 -24.11
CA ASP A 43 16.67 -1.30 -25.14
C ASP A 43 17.63 -0.20 -25.62
N GLU A 44 17.14 1.03 -25.74
CA GLU A 44 17.96 2.21 -26.06
C GLU A 44 18.94 2.53 -24.93
N LEU A 45 18.50 2.46 -23.67
CA LEU A 45 19.37 2.65 -22.52
C LEU A 45 20.47 1.59 -22.47
N TYR A 46 20.14 0.32 -22.70
CA TYR A 46 21.12 -0.77 -22.75
C TYR A 46 22.06 -0.70 -23.97
N ARG A 47 21.54 -0.24 -25.11
CA ARG A 47 22.36 -0.03 -26.29
C ARG A 47 23.43 1.04 -26.06
N LEU A 48 23.06 2.12 -25.37
CA LEU A 48 23.98 3.20 -25.03
C LEU A 48 24.92 2.83 -23.87
N ASN A 49 24.51 1.89 -23.01
CA ASN A 49 25.23 1.48 -21.81
C ASN A 49 25.28 -0.06 -21.69
N PRO A 50 26.07 -0.75 -22.52
CA PRO A 50 26.05 -2.22 -22.57
C PRO A 50 26.34 -2.92 -21.24
N ARG A 51 27.12 -2.28 -20.34
CA ARG A 51 27.46 -2.83 -19.01
C ARG A 51 26.26 -2.94 -18.06
N THR A 52 25.19 -2.21 -18.33
CA THR A 52 23.97 -2.22 -17.48
C THR A 52 23.00 -3.34 -17.85
N LYS A 53 23.24 -4.07 -18.94
CA LYS A 53 22.38 -5.15 -19.42
C LYS A 53 22.33 -6.35 -18.49
N ASP A 54 23.39 -6.57 -17.71
CA ASP A 54 23.50 -7.68 -16.76
C ASP A 54 22.90 -7.38 -15.38
N GLY A 55 22.12 -6.29 -15.26
CA GLY A 55 21.41 -5.91 -14.04
C GLY A 55 22.30 -5.33 -12.92
N LYS A 56 23.58 -5.08 -13.20
CA LYS A 56 24.52 -4.50 -12.23
C LYS A 56 24.61 -2.99 -12.44
N LEU A 57 23.72 -2.26 -11.77
CA LEU A 57 23.77 -0.80 -11.71
C LEU A 57 24.30 -0.41 -10.32
N ALA A 58 25.47 0.22 -10.26
CA ALA A 58 26.05 0.70 -9.02
C ALA A 58 25.78 2.19 -8.82
N ILE A 59 25.57 2.60 -7.56
CA ILE A 59 25.48 4.03 -7.22
C ILE A 59 26.80 4.71 -7.61
N GLY A 60 26.70 5.80 -8.38
CA GLY A 60 27.84 6.53 -8.93
C GLY A 60 28.16 6.18 -10.38
N ASP A 61 27.56 5.15 -10.98
CA ASP A 61 27.73 4.85 -12.40
C ASP A 61 27.21 6.03 -13.26
N VAL A 62 27.95 6.35 -14.30
CA VAL A 62 27.56 7.41 -15.25
C VAL A 62 27.03 6.77 -16.53
N LEU A 63 25.76 6.96 -16.80
CA LEU A 63 25.06 6.41 -17.94
C LEU A 63 24.90 7.47 -19.04
N VAL A 64 25.13 7.07 -20.27
CA VAL A 64 24.83 7.88 -21.46
C VAL A 64 23.33 7.79 -21.73
N ILE A 65 22.67 8.96 -21.87
CA ILE A 65 21.23 9.08 -22.15
C ILE A 65 21.02 9.94 -23.39
N ASN A 66 20.07 9.52 -24.24
CA ASN A 66 19.71 10.26 -25.43
C ASN A 66 18.38 10.99 -25.20
N THR A 67 18.36 12.33 -25.36
CA THR A 67 17.18 13.17 -25.15
C THR A 67 16.56 13.67 -26.43
N THR A 68 16.81 13.04 -27.55
CA THR A 68 16.18 13.42 -28.84
C THR A 68 14.78 12.83 -28.94
N SER A 69 13.82 13.44 -28.29
CA SER A 69 12.41 13.30 -28.67
C SER A 69 12.10 14.28 -29.78
N LYS A 70 12.20 13.84 -31.04
CA LYS A 70 11.48 14.47 -32.14
C LYS A 70 10.18 13.70 -32.34
N ALA A 71 9.08 14.35 -32.05
CA ALA A 71 7.77 13.96 -32.55
C ALA A 71 7.84 13.93 -34.08
N SER A 72 7.72 12.75 -34.67
CA SER A 72 7.48 12.59 -36.08
C SER A 72 6.02 12.26 -36.32
N THR A 73 5.29 13.23 -36.82
CA THR A 73 4.03 13.11 -37.55
C THR A 73 4.10 12.00 -38.60
N PRO A 74 3.02 11.25 -38.81
CA PRO A 74 3.02 10.16 -39.79
C PRO A 74 3.01 10.73 -41.22
N LYS A 75 4.02 10.40 -42.00
CA LYS A 75 4.04 10.62 -43.44
C LYS A 75 3.52 9.36 -44.12
N THR A 76 2.33 9.46 -44.68
CA THR A 76 1.74 8.52 -45.62
C THR A 76 2.65 8.36 -46.86
N VAL A 77 3.05 7.14 -47.16
CA VAL A 77 3.43 6.73 -48.54
C VAL A 77 3.12 5.24 -48.74
N ALA A 78 2.16 5.05 -49.62
CA ALA A 78 1.95 3.95 -50.58
C ALA A 78 2.21 2.49 -50.20
N THR A 79 1.13 1.76 -50.24
CA THR A 79 1.03 0.30 -50.42
C THR A 79 1.73 -0.15 -51.72
N PRO A 80 2.35 -1.35 -51.72
CA PRO A 80 1.65 -2.41 -52.42
C PRO A 80 1.67 -3.78 -51.69
N GLY A 81 0.53 -4.40 -51.71
CA GLY A 81 0.30 -5.79 -52.05
C GLY A 81 0.54 -6.88 -51.00
N LYS A 82 -0.56 -7.36 -50.46
CA LYS A 82 -0.88 -8.76 -50.16
C LYS A 82 0.17 -9.63 -49.43
N ASN A 83 -0.08 -9.88 -48.15
CA ASN A 83 -0.41 -11.23 -47.66
C ASN A 83 -0.79 -11.12 -46.16
N ALA A 84 -2.08 -11.11 -45.88
CA ALA A 84 -2.58 -11.42 -44.55
C ALA A 84 -2.43 -12.95 -44.37
N ALA A 85 -1.25 -13.35 -43.85
CA ALA A 85 -1.12 -14.67 -43.27
C ALA A 85 -1.90 -14.64 -41.95
N SER A 86 -2.95 -15.43 -41.83
CA SER A 86 -3.65 -15.69 -40.60
C SER A 86 -2.62 -16.21 -39.58
N THR A 87 -2.26 -15.38 -38.61
CA THR A 87 -1.35 -15.78 -37.54
C THR A 87 -2.08 -16.82 -36.72
N GLN A 88 -1.70 -18.09 -36.87
CA GLN A 88 -2.22 -19.16 -36.00
C GLN A 88 -1.77 -18.86 -34.57
N VAL A 89 -2.70 -18.93 -33.64
CA VAL A 89 -2.48 -18.64 -32.23
C VAL A 89 -2.73 -19.87 -31.39
N GLY A 90 -2.01 -19.97 -30.27
CA GLY A 90 -2.20 -21.01 -29.27
C GLY A 90 -2.33 -20.35 -27.89
N LYS A 91 -2.66 -21.14 -26.88
CA LYS A 91 -2.83 -20.66 -25.50
C LYS A 91 -1.85 -21.32 -24.56
N ILE A 92 -1.40 -20.57 -23.57
CA ILE A 92 -0.68 -21.09 -22.40
C ILE A 92 -1.47 -20.78 -21.14
N VAL A 93 -1.29 -21.61 -20.12
CA VAL A 93 -1.81 -21.37 -18.78
C VAL A 93 -0.69 -20.78 -17.92
N LEU A 94 -0.93 -19.62 -17.30
CA LEU A 94 0.04 -18.90 -16.50
C LEU A 94 0.49 -19.71 -15.28
N GLN A 95 1.79 -19.84 -15.14
CA GLN A 95 2.45 -20.51 -14.02
C GLN A 95 2.83 -19.49 -12.92
N PRO A 96 3.10 -19.95 -11.68
CA PRO A 96 3.62 -19.08 -10.62
C PRO A 96 4.85 -18.29 -11.08
N LYS A 97 4.90 -17.01 -10.74
CA LYS A 97 5.98 -16.05 -11.06
C LYS A 97 6.10 -15.64 -12.54
N GLN A 98 5.20 -16.04 -13.41
CA GLN A 98 5.17 -15.51 -14.76
C GLN A 98 4.59 -14.08 -14.75
N THR A 99 5.26 -13.18 -15.49
CA THR A 99 4.89 -11.78 -15.63
C THR A 99 4.80 -11.44 -17.11
N ILE A 100 4.13 -10.33 -17.46
CA ILE A 100 4.07 -9.85 -18.85
C ILE A 100 5.47 -9.77 -19.44
N TYR A 101 6.41 -9.18 -18.71
CA TYR A 101 7.81 -9.11 -19.13
C TYR A 101 8.45 -10.49 -19.30
N GLY A 102 8.21 -11.41 -18.36
CA GLY A 102 8.72 -12.79 -18.46
C GLY A 102 8.21 -13.50 -19.72
N LEU A 103 6.91 -13.34 -20.04
CA LEU A 103 6.30 -13.92 -21.23
C LEU A 103 6.89 -13.32 -22.52
N THR A 104 7.07 -11.99 -22.58
CA THR A 104 7.65 -11.35 -23.77
C THR A 104 9.07 -11.84 -24.03
N LYS A 105 9.86 -12.06 -22.99
CA LYS A 105 11.22 -12.60 -23.11
C LYS A 105 11.25 -14.09 -23.43
N GLN A 106 10.44 -14.89 -22.76
CA GLN A 106 10.38 -16.35 -22.94
C GLN A 106 9.94 -16.70 -24.37
N TYR A 107 8.89 -16.06 -24.85
CA TYR A 107 8.30 -16.37 -26.16
C TYR A 107 8.77 -15.43 -27.29
N GLN A 108 9.72 -14.54 -27.05
CA GLN A 108 10.27 -13.60 -28.03
C GLN A 108 9.18 -12.80 -28.77
N ILE A 109 8.15 -12.37 -28.04
CA ILE A 109 7.04 -11.56 -28.53
C ILE A 109 7.13 -10.13 -27.98
N SER A 110 6.77 -9.13 -28.77
CA SER A 110 6.68 -7.75 -28.25
C SER A 110 5.51 -7.60 -27.29
N GLU A 111 5.62 -6.71 -26.29
CA GLU A 111 4.50 -6.44 -25.37
C GLU A 111 3.28 -5.90 -26.13
N THR A 112 3.50 -5.09 -27.16
CA THR A 112 2.43 -4.56 -28.03
C THR A 112 1.66 -5.68 -28.72
N GLU A 113 2.35 -6.68 -29.24
CA GLU A 113 1.70 -7.82 -29.91
C GLU A 113 1.05 -8.75 -28.89
N LEU A 114 1.67 -8.96 -27.74
CA LEU A 114 1.07 -9.74 -26.65
C LEU A 114 -0.25 -9.11 -26.18
N ARG A 115 -0.29 -7.79 -26.02
CA ARG A 115 -1.50 -7.04 -25.65
C ARG A 115 -2.54 -7.03 -26.76
N ARG A 116 -2.12 -6.97 -28.01
CA ARG A 116 -3.01 -7.07 -29.17
C ARG A 116 -3.76 -8.41 -29.21
N LEU A 117 -3.08 -9.49 -28.88
CA LEU A 117 -3.67 -10.83 -28.80
C LEU A 117 -4.47 -11.05 -27.51
N ASN A 118 -4.24 -10.26 -26.47
CA ASN A 118 -4.90 -10.35 -25.17
C ASN A 118 -5.32 -8.94 -24.69
N PRO A 119 -6.44 -8.40 -25.16
CA PRO A 119 -6.86 -7.03 -24.84
C PRO A 119 -7.00 -6.76 -23.33
N ASP A 120 -7.40 -7.79 -22.56
CA ASP A 120 -7.61 -7.71 -21.11
C ASP A 120 -6.44 -8.27 -20.29
N LEU A 121 -5.23 -8.29 -20.85
CA LEU A 121 -4.06 -8.96 -20.27
C LEU A 121 -3.79 -8.53 -18.82
N ASP A 122 -3.95 -7.24 -18.50
CA ASP A 122 -3.69 -6.74 -17.14
C ASP A 122 -4.68 -7.30 -16.09
N SER A 123 -5.87 -7.69 -16.53
CA SER A 123 -6.91 -8.31 -15.69
C SER A 123 -6.74 -9.84 -15.59
N HIS A 124 -6.02 -10.45 -16.52
CA HIS A 124 -5.85 -11.90 -16.70
C HIS A 124 -4.39 -12.34 -16.53
N MET A 125 -3.71 -11.80 -15.53
CA MET A 125 -2.33 -12.19 -15.18
C MET A 125 -2.24 -12.98 -13.86
N LYS A 126 -3.27 -13.75 -13.55
CA LYS A 126 -3.29 -14.63 -12.37
C LYS A 126 -2.82 -16.03 -12.73
N ILE A 127 -2.29 -16.75 -11.75
CA ILE A 127 -1.93 -18.16 -11.91
C ILE A 127 -3.18 -18.95 -12.34
N GLY A 128 -3.06 -19.66 -13.45
CA GLY A 128 -4.15 -20.44 -14.03
C GLY A 128 -4.94 -19.69 -15.11
N ASP A 129 -4.72 -18.40 -15.34
CA ASP A 129 -5.30 -17.68 -16.46
C ASP A 129 -4.66 -18.11 -17.78
N GLU A 130 -5.43 -18.03 -18.86
CA GLU A 130 -4.96 -18.35 -20.21
C GLU A 130 -4.45 -17.08 -20.91
N VAL A 131 -3.31 -17.21 -21.56
CA VAL A 131 -2.72 -16.15 -22.39
C VAL A 131 -2.51 -16.65 -23.80
N VAL A 132 -2.99 -15.89 -24.78
CA VAL A 132 -2.90 -16.20 -26.23
C VAL A 132 -1.55 -15.71 -26.75
N LEU A 133 -0.85 -16.59 -27.48
CA LEU A 133 0.45 -16.32 -28.09
C LEU A 133 0.45 -16.81 -29.54
N PRO A 134 1.30 -16.25 -30.44
CA PRO A 134 1.50 -16.82 -31.76
C PRO A 134 1.99 -18.27 -31.68
N LEU A 135 1.37 -19.15 -32.45
CA LEU A 135 1.68 -20.58 -32.44
C LEU A 135 3.15 -20.87 -32.82
N GLU A 136 3.69 -20.06 -33.70
CA GLU A 136 5.10 -20.15 -34.10
C GLU A 136 6.04 -19.91 -32.90
N ASN A 137 5.74 -18.90 -32.07
CA ASN A 137 6.51 -18.56 -30.88
C ASN A 137 6.35 -19.66 -29.81
N LEU A 138 5.14 -20.22 -29.67
CA LEU A 138 4.86 -21.34 -28.77
C LEU A 138 5.68 -22.59 -29.16
N ASN A 139 5.69 -22.96 -30.43
CA ASN A 139 6.41 -24.13 -30.92
C ASN A 139 7.93 -23.98 -30.82
N LYS A 140 8.44 -22.73 -30.97
CA LYS A 140 9.87 -22.45 -30.95
C LYS A 140 10.45 -22.27 -29.56
N TYR A 141 9.68 -21.72 -28.63
CA TYR A 141 10.17 -21.30 -27.31
C TYR A 141 9.38 -21.90 -26.14
N GLY A 142 8.34 -22.70 -26.40
CA GLY A 142 7.59 -23.42 -25.38
C GLY A 142 8.36 -24.64 -24.88
N SER A 143 8.44 -24.81 -23.56
CA SER A 143 8.91 -26.07 -22.97
C SER A 143 7.82 -27.15 -23.12
N SER A 144 8.21 -28.43 -23.26
CA SER A 144 7.41 -29.60 -23.69
C SER A 144 6.19 -30.00 -22.82
N GLN A 145 5.55 -29.07 -22.13
CA GLN A 145 4.32 -29.28 -21.35
C GLN A 145 3.25 -28.23 -21.66
N VAL A 146 2.91 -28.08 -22.95
CA VAL A 146 1.81 -27.20 -23.35
C VAL A 146 0.71 -28.05 -23.96
N ALA A 147 -0.47 -28.05 -23.33
CA ALA A 147 -1.68 -28.60 -23.95
C ALA A 147 -2.07 -27.72 -25.14
N LEU A 148 -1.87 -28.22 -26.35
CA LEU A 148 -2.27 -27.61 -27.60
C LEU A 148 -3.79 -27.71 -27.75
N ALA A 149 -4.50 -26.60 -27.55
CA ALA A 149 -5.86 -26.44 -28.01
C ALA A 149 -5.85 -25.59 -29.30
N THR A 150 -6.00 -26.24 -30.44
CA THR A 150 -6.25 -25.58 -31.73
C THR A 150 -7.69 -25.11 -31.77
N VAL A 151 -7.88 -23.79 -31.90
CA VAL A 151 -9.21 -23.21 -32.12
C VAL A 151 -9.32 -22.83 -33.60
N ASN A 152 -10.11 -23.59 -34.35
CA ASN A 152 -10.63 -23.16 -35.64
C ASN A 152 -11.81 -22.23 -35.42
N GLU A 153 -11.99 -21.28 -36.35
CA GLU A 153 -13.01 -20.22 -36.33
C GLU A 153 -14.41 -20.72 -35.97
N VAL A 154 -15.08 -19.92 -35.11
CA VAL A 154 -16.48 -20.13 -34.74
C VAL A 154 -17.38 -19.50 -35.82
N LYS A 155 -18.12 -20.32 -36.48
CA LYS A 155 -19.46 -19.95 -37.01
C LYS A 155 -20.51 -20.56 -36.08
N THR A 156 -21.38 -19.68 -35.64
CA THR A 156 -22.62 -20.02 -34.92
C THR A 156 -23.48 -20.99 -35.68
N ASP A 157 -23.88 -22.06 -35.03
CA ASP A 157 -25.29 -22.51 -34.99
C ASP A 157 -25.45 -23.68 -33.99
N ALA A 158 -26.59 -23.66 -33.32
CA ALA A 158 -27.01 -24.58 -32.29
C ALA A 158 -27.26 -26.01 -32.85
N VAL A 159 -27.09 -27.00 -32.00
CA VAL A 159 -28.02 -28.13 -31.75
C VAL A 159 -27.28 -29.35 -31.14
N GLU A 160 -27.80 -29.75 -29.99
CA GLU A 160 -28.07 -31.09 -29.46
C GLU A 160 -26.97 -32.16 -29.27
N ILE A 161 -26.98 -32.61 -28.09
CA ILE A 161 -26.54 -33.78 -27.34
C ILE A 161 -26.33 -35.06 -28.16
N GLU A 162 -25.18 -35.70 -27.95
CA GLU A 162 -25.14 -37.17 -27.81
C GLU A 162 -23.97 -37.66 -26.97
N VAL A 163 -24.31 -38.56 -26.06
CA VAL A 163 -23.42 -39.21 -25.08
C VAL A 163 -22.77 -40.41 -25.76
N ALA A 164 -21.47 -40.47 -25.74
CA ALA A 164 -20.77 -41.72 -26.00
C ALA A 164 -19.85 -42.10 -24.83
N GLN A 165 -20.23 -43.15 -24.17
CA GLN A 165 -19.47 -43.87 -23.15
C GLN A 165 -18.18 -44.46 -23.74
N SER A 166 -17.07 -44.32 -23.06
CA SER A 166 -15.94 -45.22 -23.18
C SER A 166 -15.52 -45.67 -21.80
N THR A 167 -15.59 -46.96 -21.66
CA THR A 167 -15.33 -47.83 -20.53
C THR A 167 -13.92 -47.63 -19.93
N ALA A 168 -13.87 -47.31 -18.65
CA ALA A 168 -12.66 -47.41 -17.82
C ALA A 168 -12.88 -48.50 -16.77
N VAL A 169 -11.88 -49.33 -16.64
CA VAL A 169 -11.78 -50.47 -15.75
C VAL A 169 -11.92 -50.02 -14.30
N LYS A 170 -12.90 -50.52 -13.59
CA LYS A 170 -13.12 -50.35 -12.16
C LYS A 170 -12.15 -51.23 -11.37
N THR A 171 -11.16 -50.60 -10.76
CA THR A 171 -10.57 -51.15 -9.53
C THR A 171 -11.44 -50.62 -8.37
N ALA A 172 -11.88 -51.52 -7.51
CA ALA A 172 -12.72 -51.18 -6.37
C ALA A 172 -11.96 -50.25 -5.41
N VAL A 173 -12.36 -48.99 -5.34
CA VAL A 173 -11.83 -48.01 -4.40
C VAL A 173 -12.59 -48.18 -3.10
N ASP A 174 -11.87 -48.41 -2.00
CA ASP A 174 -12.38 -48.40 -0.63
C ASP A 174 -13.09 -47.03 -0.39
N PRO A 175 -14.38 -47.01 0.01
CA PRO A 175 -15.13 -45.79 0.18
C PRO A 175 -14.58 -44.84 1.25
N ASP A 176 -13.65 -45.29 2.07
CA ASP A 176 -13.04 -44.56 3.19
C ASP A 176 -11.63 -44.04 2.85
N SER A 177 -11.20 -44.14 1.59
CA SER A 177 -9.90 -43.66 1.10
C SER A 177 -10.05 -42.72 -0.07
N TYR A 178 -9.04 -41.86 -0.24
CA TYR A 178 -8.98 -40.87 -1.31
C TYR A 178 -7.58 -40.77 -1.91
N GLU A 179 -7.50 -40.85 -3.21
CA GLU A 179 -6.25 -40.64 -3.96
C GLU A 179 -6.03 -39.14 -4.17
N ILE A 180 -4.90 -38.63 -3.67
CA ILE A 180 -4.55 -37.21 -3.76
C ILE A 180 -4.40 -36.80 -5.23
N GLN A 181 -5.18 -35.81 -5.65
CA GLN A 181 -5.11 -35.27 -7.00
C GLN A 181 -4.09 -34.14 -7.09
N PRO A 182 -3.50 -33.86 -8.27
CA PRO A 182 -2.72 -32.66 -8.48
C PRO A 182 -3.49 -31.40 -8.09
N LYS A 183 -2.88 -30.52 -7.30
CA LYS A 183 -3.48 -29.30 -6.72
C LYS A 183 -4.38 -29.51 -5.50
N ASP A 184 -4.44 -30.70 -4.92
CA ASP A 184 -5.04 -30.86 -3.61
C ASP A 184 -4.18 -30.22 -2.52
N ASN A 185 -4.83 -29.69 -1.52
CA ASN A 185 -4.21 -29.20 -0.30
C ASN A 185 -5.07 -29.58 0.90
N TYR A 186 -4.49 -29.53 2.09
CA TYR A 186 -5.18 -29.94 3.31
C TYR A 186 -6.51 -29.21 3.51
N TYR A 187 -6.60 -27.94 3.16
CA TYR A 187 -7.83 -27.16 3.25
C TYR A 187 -8.95 -27.68 2.32
N LYS A 188 -8.61 -28.00 1.05
CA LYS A 188 -9.59 -28.57 0.11
C LYS A 188 -10.08 -29.94 0.58
N LEU A 189 -9.17 -30.78 1.07
CA LEU A 189 -9.50 -32.12 1.58
C LEU A 189 -10.37 -32.02 2.84
N SER A 190 -10.02 -31.16 3.78
CA SER A 190 -10.82 -30.91 4.98
C SER A 190 -12.25 -30.46 4.65
N ARG A 191 -12.43 -29.57 3.69
CA ARG A 191 -13.76 -29.13 3.25
C ARG A 191 -14.51 -30.18 2.45
N LYS A 192 -13.82 -30.91 1.56
CA LYS A 192 -14.42 -31.90 0.69
C LYS A 192 -14.98 -33.08 1.48
N PHE A 193 -14.29 -33.48 2.55
CA PHE A 193 -14.63 -34.64 3.35
C PHE A 193 -15.19 -34.28 4.74
N ASN A 194 -15.31 -32.99 5.05
CA ASN A 194 -15.81 -32.45 6.31
C ASN A 194 -15.03 -33.02 7.54
N ILE A 195 -13.70 -33.07 7.41
CA ILE A 195 -12.77 -33.51 8.45
C ILE A 195 -11.78 -32.39 8.75
N SER A 196 -11.35 -32.25 9.99
CA SER A 196 -10.28 -31.32 10.33
C SER A 196 -8.92 -31.82 9.85
N GLN A 197 -7.95 -30.93 9.67
CA GLN A 197 -6.58 -31.30 9.31
C GLN A 197 -5.95 -32.19 10.40
N ALA A 198 -6.27 -31.97 11.67
CA ALA A 198 -5.81 -32.80 12.77
C ALA A 198 -6.36 -34.22 12.69
N GLU A 199 -7.65 -34.39 12.37
CA GLU A 199 -8.25 -35.70 12.13
C GLU A 199 -7.65 -36.40 10.91
N LEU A 200 -7.38 -35.64 9.84
CA LEU A 200 -6.71 -36.18 8.65
C LEU A 200 -5.31 -36.72 8.99
N PHE A 201 -4.54 -36.00 9.81
CA PHE A 201 -3.22 -36.47 10.25
C PHE A 201 -3.30 -37.66 11.21
N ALA A 202 -4.28 -37.64 12.11
CA ALA A 202 -4.51 -38.77 13.03
C ALA A 202 -4.86 -40.07 12.28
N MET A 203 -5.62 -39.96 11.18
CA MET A 203 -5.95 -41.10 10.32
C MET A 203 -4.80 -41.56 9.40
N ASN A 204 -3.84 -40.67 9.13
CA ASN A 204 -2.71 -40.91 8.23
C ASN A 204 -1.38 -40.58 8.92
N PRO A 205 -0.89 -41.39 9.84
CA PRO A 205 0.39 -41.16 10.52
C PRO A 205 1.53 -40.98 9.53
N GLY A 206 2.31 -39.91 9.69
CA GLY A 206 3.39 -39.53 8.79
C GLY A 206 3.02 -38.60 7.65
N LEU A 207 1.74 -38.38 7.38
CA LEU A 207 1.26 -37.43 6.34
C LEU A 207 1.70 -35.99 6.61
N GLU A 208 1.75 -35.60 7.89
CA GLU A 208 2.21 -34.28 8.30
C GLU A 208 3.68 -34.04 7.93
N ALA A 209 4.53 -35.04 8.14
CA ALA A 209 5.96 -34.94 7.84
C ALA A 209 6.27 -35.06 6.32
N LYS A 210 5.49 -35.89 5.62
CA LYS A 210 5.71 -36.20 4.19
C LYS A 210 5.03 -35.20 3.25
N GLY A 211 3.95 -34.58 3.70
CA GLY A 211 3.11 -33.73 2.86
C GLY A 211 2.21 -34.52 1.89
N LEU A 212 1.28 -33.82 1.24
CA LEU A 212 0.40 -34.40 0.22
C LEU A 212 1.18 -34.63 -1.08
N GLN A 213 1.24 -35.91 -1.53
CA GLN A 213 1.86 -36.26 -2.80
C GLN A 213 0.76 -36.71 -3.78
N PRO A 214 0.63 -36.10 -4.97
CA PRO A 214 -0.31 -36.55 -5.99
C PRO A 214 -0.14 -38.01 -6.35
N GLY A 215 -1.24 -38.78 -6.40
CA GLY A 215 -1.25 -40.23 -6.66
C GLY A 215 -1.13 -41.08 -5.39
N GLU A 216 -0.86 -40.50 -4.22
CA GLU A 216 -0.87 -41.21 -2.95
C GLU A 216 -2.29 -41.31 -2.38
N THR A 217 -2.62 -42.47 -1.79
CA THR A 217 -3.94 -42.70 -1.19
C THR A 217 -3.91 -42.41 0.29
N ILE A 218 -4.85 -41.60 0.75
CA ILE A 218 -5.03 -41.23 2.16
C ILE A 218 -6.40 -41.69 2.68
N LYS A 219 -6.47 -41.98 3.97
CA LYS A 219 -7.74 -42.27 4.65
C LYS A 219 -8.49 -40.98 4.98
N ILE A 220 -9.79 -40.95 4.66
CA ILE A 220 -10.65 -39.77 4.78
C ILE A 220 -11.85 -39.99 5.70
N LYS A 221 -12.04 -41.22 6.20
CA LYS A 221 -13.11 -41.55 7.12
C LYS A 221 -12.60 -42.57 8.15
N GLY A 222 -12.70 -42.19 9.43
CA GLY A 222 -12.39 -43.08 10.55
C GLY A 222 -13.67 -43.69 11.11
N SER A 223 -13.64 -45.01 11.37
CA SER A 223 -14.70 -45.69 12.07
C SER A 223 -14.70 -45.21 13.53
N THR A 224 -15.63 -44.35 13.93
CA THR A 224 -15.79 -43.91 15.30
C THR A 224 -16.49 -44.99 16.10
N THR A 225 -15.73 -45.79 16.83
CA THR A 225 -16.18 -46.46 18.04
C THR A 225 -15.06 -46.43 19.06
N ALA A 226 -15.05 -45.43 19.92
CA ALA A 226 -14.53 -45.56 21.29
C ALA A 226 -14.98 -44.37 22.13
N ALA A 227 -15.68 -44.72 23.20
CA ALA A 227 -16.32 -43.87 24.17
C ALA A 227 -15.37 -42.93 24.91
N PHE A 228 -15.88 -41.74 25.20
CA PHE A 228 -15.32 -40.85 26.21
C PHE A 228 -15.31 -41.55 27.58
N SER A 229 -14.14 -41.69 28.16
CA SER A 229 -13.99 -41.91 29.58
C SER A 229 -12.96 -40.95 30.14
N ALA A 230 -13.45 -40.08 31.02
CA ALA A 230 -12.63 -39.21 31.84
C ALA A 230 -11.85 -40.05 32.84
N ASN A 231 -10.55 -39.83 32.95
CA ASN A 231 -9.82 -40.07 34.19
C ASN A 231 -8.55 -39.20 34.26
N GLU A 232 -8.40 -38.64 35.41
CA GLU A 232 -7.38 -37.75 35.94
C GLU A 232 -5.96 -38.37 36.01
N PRO A 233 -4.92 -37.61 36.32
CA PRO A 233 -3.54 -37.89 36.00
C PRO A 233 -2.82 -38.75 37.04
N LYS A 234 -1.95 -39.63 36.60
CA LYS A 234 -0.99 -40.30 37.48
C LYS A 234 0.46 -40.06 37.01
N ALA A 235 1.25 -39.70 37.98
CA ALA A 235 2.64 -39.27 37.88
C ALA A 235 3.62 -40.41 37.59
N ILE A 236 4.65 -40.08 36.81
CA ILE A 236 6.10 -40.41 36.82
C ILE A 236 6.55 -41.86 37.03
N PRO A 237 7.55 -42.39 36.29
CA PRO A 237 8.92 -42.14 36.70
C PRO A 237 9.94 -41.84 35.58
N THR A 238 10.93 -41.11 36.00
CA THR A 238 12.24 -40.83 35.46
C THR A 238 13.05 -42.06 35.07
N SER A 239 13.78 -41.96 33.95
CA SER A 239 15.19 -42.37 33.96
C SER A 239 15.97 -41.75 32.76
N SER A 240 16.98 -41.14 33.14
CA SER A 240 18.23 -40.61 32.59
C SER A 240 18.90 -41.37 31.44
N THR A 241 19.52 -40.66 30.50
CA THR A 241 20.99 -40.56 30.40
C THR A 241 21.44 -39.56 29.34
N ASP A 242 22.21 -38.63 29.78
CA ASP A 242 23.34 -37.88 29.30
C ASP A 242 23.69 -37.77 27.81
N ALA A 243 23.79 -36.50 27.35
CA ALA A 243 25.02 -36.00 26.77
C ALA A 243 25.08 -34.46 26.96
N ALA A 244 26.05 -34.08 27.76
CA ALA A 244 26.38 -32.72 28.13
C ALA A 244 26.87 -31.88 26.93
N ASN A 245 26.36 -30.65 26.83
CA ASN A 245 27.22 -29.54 26.39
C ASN A 245 26.91 -28.31 27.28
N THR A 246 27.87 -28.09 28.12
CA THR A 246 27.95 -27.01 29.09
C THR A 246 28.14 -25.67 28.37
N TYR A 247 27.15 -24.77 28.49
CA TYR A 247 27.44 -23.35 28.44
C TYR A 247 26.93 -22.72 29.72
N THR A 248 27.87 -22.39 30.56
CA THR A 248 27.72 -21.56 31.77
C THR A 248 27.22 -20.18 31.36
N SER A 249 26.03 -19.80 31.73
CA SER A 249 25.68 -18.42 31.91
C SER A 249 24.90 -18.24 33.19
N THR A 250 25.52 -17.61 34.11
CA THR A 250 24.93 -16.95 35.27
C THR A 250 23.91 -15.97 34.80
N SER A 251 22.63 -16.16 35.15
CA SER A 251 21.75 -15.03 35.28
C SER A 251 20.31 -15.36 35.62
N VAL A 252 19.69 -14.48 36.22
CA VAL A 252 18.30 -14.11 36.31
C VAL A 252 17.41 -14.97 35.39
N ALA A 253 16.47 -15.69 35.97
CA ALA A 253 15.49 -16.50 35.28
C ALA A 253 14.65 -15.62 34.33
N ASP A 254 15.07 -15.56 33.07
CA ASP A 254 14.26 -15.05 31.99
C ASP A 254 13.36 -16.18 31.52
N ASP A 255 12.04 -16.05 31.71
CA ASP A 255 11.00 -16.95 31.23
C ASP A 255 10.90 -17.00 29.68
N PHE A 256 12.04 -16.96 28.99
CA PHE A 256 12.09 -17.00 27.54
C PHE A 256 12.48 -18.38 27.03
N VAL A 257 11.67 -18.88 26.09
CA VAL A 257 12.01 -20.02 25.24
C VAL A 257 12.53 -19.46 23.93
N THR A 258 13.64 -19.97 23.40
CA THR A 258 14.10 -19.62 22.04
C THR A 258 13.52 -20.60 21.04
N TYR A 259 13.13 -20.08 19.87
CA TYR A 259 12.65 -20.87 18.75
C TYR A 259 13.38 -20.51 17.46
N THR A 260 13.96 -21.50 16.79
CA THR A 260 14.57 -21.29 15.47
C THR A 260 13.52 -21.49 14.40
N VAL A 261 13.26 -20.46 13.62
CA VAL A 261 12.28 -20.44 12.53
C VAL A 261 12.64 -21.49 11.48
N GLN A 262 11.73 -22.37 11.19
CA GLN A 262 11.88 -23.42 10.18
C GLN A 262 11.42 -22.92 8.80
N SER A 263 11.84 -23.61 7.75
CA SER A 263 11.33 -23.35 6.40
C SER A 263 9.83 -23.67 6.34
N GLY A 264 9.03 -22.68 5.91
CA GLY A 264 7.56 -22.78 5.88
C GLY A 264 6.84 -22.26 7.13
N ASP A 265 7.57 -21.88 8.19
CA ASP A 265 6.96 -21.21 9.33
C ASP A 265 6.37 -19.85 8.92
N THR A 266 5.24 -19.52 9.52
CA THR A 266 4.61 -18.23 9.45
C THR A 266 4.53 -17.59 10.83
N VAL A 267 4.49 -16.26 10.89
CA VAL A 267 4.30 -15.56 12.18
C VAL A 267 3.06 -16.08 12.90
N PHE A 268 1.95 -16.20 12.17
CA PHE A 268 0.71 -16.72 12.73
C PHE A 268 0.84 -18.17 13.25
N GLY A 269 1.53 -19.02 12.49
CA GLY A 269 1.82 -20.39 12.93
C GLY A 269 2.64 -20.44 14.22
N ILE A 270 3.65 -19.56 14.34
CA ILE A 270 4.49 -19.44 15.54
C ILE A 270 3.66 -18.91 16.73
N LEU A 271 2.83 -17.87 16.53
CA LEU A 271 1.97 -17.33 17.57
C LEU A 271 1.02 -18.42 18.12
N ASN A 272 0.38 -19.18 17.24
CA ASN A 272 -0.52 -20.28 17.64
C ASN A 272 0.23 -21.42 18.32
N LYS A 273 1.39 -21.81 17.77
CA LYS A 273 2.22 -22.92 18.31
C LYS A 273 2.65 -22.67 19.75
N PHE A 274 2.93 -21.40 20.08
CA PHE A 274 3.44 -21.02 21.41
C PHE A 274 2.39 -20.31 22.27
N GLY A 275 1.20 -20.03 21.75
CA GLY A 275 0.14 -19.32 22.46
C GLY A 275 0.55 -17.91 22.90
N ILE A 276 1.26 -17.17 22.02
CA ILE A 276 1.78 -15.84 22.29
C ILE A 276 1.12 -14.79 21.41
N ASP A 277 1.20 -13.54 21.86
CA ASP A 277 0.71 -12.37 21.15
C ASP A 277 1.75 -11.80 20.19
N LEU A 278 1.30 -11.25 19.05
CA LEU A 278 2.18 -10.62 18.05
C LEU A 278 2.97 -9.45 18.64
N ASP A 279 2.33 -8.65 19.48
CA ASP A 279 2.98 -7.50 20.11
C ASP A 279 4.11 -7.91 21.05
N GLN A 280 3.92 -8.97 21.80
CA GLN A 280 4.95 -9.56 22.65
C GLN A 280 6.10 -10.11 21.80
N LEU A 281 5.77 -10.84 20.73
CA LEU A 281 6.78 -11.38 19.82
C LEU A 281 7.65 -10.27 19.21
N LEU A 282 7.03 -9.19 18.77
CA LEU A 282 7.73 -8.03 18.21
C LEU A 282 8.61 -7.31 19.24
N THR A 283 8.09 -7.14 20.45
CA THR A 283 8.84 -6.50 21.54
C THR A 283 10.09 -7.29 21.93
N LEU A 284 9.97 -8.62 21.95
CA LEU A 284 11.08 -9.51 22.30
C LEU A 284 12.08 -9.67 21.14
N ASN A 285 11.64 -9.46 19.90
CA ASN A 285 12.41 -9.70 18.70
C ASN A 285 12.40 -8.50 17.76
N PRO A 286 13.10 -7.40 18.07
CA PRO A 286 13.13 -6.22 17.20
C PRO A 286 13.63 -6.51 15.78
N SER A 287 14.49 -7.54 15.61
CA SER A 287 14.97 -8.00 14.31
C SER A 287 13.87 -8.54 13.39
N LEU A 288 12.71 -8.93 13.95
CA LEU A 288 11.53 -9.35 13.18
C LEU A 288 10.96 -8.21 12.32
N ALA A 289 11.29 -6.96 12.65
CA ALA A 289 10.98 -5.80 11.78
C ALA A 289 11.53 -5.93 10.36
N ALA A 290 12.62 -6.68 10.17
CA ALA A 290 13.17 -7.01 8.84
C ALA A 290 12.41 -8.15 8.12
N GLY A 291 11.39 -8.75 8.75
CA GLY A 291 10.60 -9.89 8.27
C GLY A 291 11.03 -11.22 8.85
N LEU A 292 10.12 -12.18 8.84
CA LEU A 292 10.40 -13.55 9.26
C LEU A 292 11.29 -14.25 8.23
N LYS A 293 12.36 -14.89 8.71
CA LYS A 293 13.29 -15.64 7.85
C LYS A 293 13.59 -16.99 8.48
N SER A 294 13.66 -18.04 7.66
CA SER A 294 14.14 -19.36 8.11
C SER A 294 15.53 -19.22 8.73
N GLY A 295 15.76 -19.93 9.83
CA GLY A 295 16.99 -19.86 10.62
C GLY A 295 17.05 -18.71 11.63
N MET A 296 16.09 -17.76 11.62
CA MET A 296 16.01 -16.71 12.65
C MET A 296 15.70 -17.32 14.01
N VAL A 297 16.46 -16.94 15.04
CA VAL A 297 16.19 -17.37 16.43
C VAL A 297 15.32 -16.31 17.10
N LEU A 298 14.11 -16.72 17.46
CA LEU A 298 13.14 -15.88 18.14
C LEU A 298 13.09 -16.16 19.64
N LYS A 299 13.06 -15.11 20.46
CA LYS A 299 12.72 -15.22 21.89
C LYS A 299 11.20 -15.32 22.02
N ILE A 300 10.73 -16.34 22.68
CA ILE A 300 9.31 -16.63 22.88
C ILE A 300 9.03 -16.56 24.39
N LYS A 301 8.07 -15.76 24.79
CA LYS A 301 7.54 -15.81 26.16
C LYS A 301 6.23 -16.59 26.12
N LYS A 302 6.13 -17.68 26.86
CA LYS A 302 4.85 -18.36 27.07
C LYS A 302 3.92 -17.40 27.80
N LEU A 303 2.72 -17.21 27.29
CA LEU A 303 1.63 -16.66 28.09
C LEU A 303 1.33 -17.69 29.18
N ASP A 304 1.34 -17.26 30.44
CA ASP A 304 0.80 -18.08 31.52
C ASP A 304 -0.62 -18.49 31.16
N ALA A 305 -0.95 -19.75 31.44
CA ALA A 305 -2.31 -20.30 31.22
C ALA A 305 -3.44 -19.50 31.91
N ALA A 306 -3.10 -18.50 32.70
CA ALA A 306 -4.01 -17.55 33.35
C ALA A 306 -4.61 -16.49 32.40
N TYR A 307 -4.14 -16.36 31.16
CA TYR A 307 -4.77 -15.46 30.17
C TYR A 307 -5.95 -16.13 29.45
N VAL A 308 -6.79 -16.78 30.24
CA VAL A 308 -8.17 -17.07 29.81
C VAL A 308 -8.91 -15.75 29.89
N LYS A 309 -9.32 -15.22 28.70
CA LYS A 309 -10.17 -14.04 28.62
C LYS A 309 -11.31 -14.12 29.65
N LYS A 310 -11.21 -13.35 30.71
CA LYS A 310 -12.33 -13.15 31.62
C LYS A 310 -13.36 -12.34 30.84
N SER A 311 -14.53 -12.92 30.58
CA SER A 311 -15.71 -12.18 30.15
C SER A 311 -15.98 -11.11 31.22
N GLY A 312 -15.59 -9.87 30.97
CA GLY A 312 -15.64 -8.81 31.97
C GLY A 312 -15.50 -7.43 31.34
N ASP A 313 -15.19 -6.46 32.16
CA ASP A 313 -15.21 -5.02 31.88
C ASP A 313 -14.16 -4.49 30.90
N ALA A 314 -13.27 -5.32 30.33
CA ALA A 314 -12.25 -4.88 29.40
C ALA A 314 -12.83 -4.66 28.00
N LEU A 315 -12.44 -3.56 27.37
CA LEU A 315 -12.71 -3.28 25.97
C LEU A 315 -11.77 -4.13 25.10
N ASN A 316 -12.35 -4.96 24.24
CA ASN A 316 -11.61 -5.86 23.37
C ASN A 316 -11.37 -5.20 22.01
N VAL A 317 -10.14 -4.82 21.75
CA VAL A 317 -9.73 -4.08 20.55
C VAL A 317 -8.86 -4.96 19.65
N VAL A 318 -9.27 -5.11 18.41
CA VAL A 318 -8.44 -5.72 17.37
C VAL A 318 -7.77 -4.63 16.55
N MET A 319 -6.45 -4.69 16.44
CA MET A 319 -5.67 -3.81 15.56
C MET A 319 -5.16 -4.61 14.36
N MET A 320 -5.59 -4.25 13.16
CA MET A 320 -5.19 -4.91 11.91
C MET A 320 -4.22 -4.04 11.13
N LEU A 321 -2.94 -4.40 11.14
CA LEU A 321 -1.87 -3.60 10.55
C LEU A 321 -1.10 -4.39 9.48
N PRO A 322 -0.83 -3.82 8.28
CA PRO A 322 -0.19 -4.54 7.18
C PRO A 322 1.34 -4.64 7.37
N PHE A 323 1.80 -5.49 8.27
CA PHE A 323 3.22 -5.74 8.49
C PHE A 323 3.84 -6.58 7.36
N GLY A 324 3.09 -7.56 6.86
CA GLY A 324 3.54 -8.47 5.81
C GLY A 324 4.77 -9.29 6.22
N PHE A 325 4.81 -9.78 7.47
CA PHE A 325 5.95 -10.56 7.97
C PHE A 325 6.16 -11.86 7.20
N ASP A 326 5.08 -12.48 6.76
CA ASP A 326 5.07 -13.77 6.05
C ASP A 326 5.25 -13.63 4.54
N THR A 327 5.40 -12.41 4.05
CA THR A 327 5.55 -12.12 2.63
C THR A 327 6.86 -11.40 2.35
N ASN A 328 7.35 -11.47 1.11
CA ASN A 328 8.48 -10.65 0.66
C ASN A 328 8.10 -9.16 0.49
N ASP A 329 6.82 -8.81 0.65
CA ASP A 329 6.32 -7.45 0.54
C ASP A 329 6.48 -6.72 1.88
N SER A 330 7.57 -5.98 1.99
CA SER A 330 7.87 -5.14 3.17
C SER A 330 7.44 -3.67 3.00
N LYS A 331 6.74 -3.34 1.91
CA LYS A 331 6.42 -1.95 1.54
C LYS A 331 5.78 -1.15 2.66
N TYR A 332 4.84 -1.76 3.39
CA TYR A 332 4.08 -1.09 4.44
C TYR A 332 4.52 -1.44 5.86
N ARG A 333 5.54 -2.29 6.00
CA ARG A 333 6.01 -2.78 7.31
C ARG A 333 6.51 -1.66 8.21
N SER A 334 7.37 -0.78 7.71
CA SER A 334 7.88 0.36 8.48
C SER A 334 6.76 1.28 8.94
N MET A 335 5.80 1.58 8.04
CA MET A 335 4.61 2.38 8.36
C MET A 335 3.77 1.74 9.46
N SER A 336 3.56 0.42 9.40
CA SER A 336 2.78 -0.33 10.39
C SER A 336 3.47 -0.39 11.75
N LEU A 337 4.78 -0.59 11.78
CA LEU A 337 5.58 -0.57 13.01
C LEU A 337 5.60 0.82 13.66
N ASP A 338 5.73 1.87 12.87
CA ASP A 338 5.66 3.23 13.37
C ASP A 338 4.26 3.56 13.90
N PHE A 339 3.20 3.20 13.17
CA PHE A 339 1.82 3.36 13.65
C PHE A 339 1.62 2.63 14.99
N LEU A 340 2.06 1.37 15.08
CA LEU A 340 1.96 0.58 16.31
C LEU A 340 2.70 1.23 17.47
N SER A 341 3.89 1.83 17.24
CA SER A 341 4.64 2.50 18.31
C SER A 341 3.87 3.68 18.92
N GLY A 342 3.22 4.50 18.06
CA GLY A 342 2.36 5.57 18.52
C GLY A 342 1.10 5.07 19.22
N ALA A 343 0.47 4.04 18.64
CA ALA A 343 -0.70 3.39 19.23
C ALA A 343 -0.42 2.83 20.63
N LYS A 344 0.73 2.18 20.83
CA LYS A 344 1.14 1.68 22.15
C LYS A 344 1.26 2.78 23.19
N LEU A 345 1.83 3.91 22.84
CA LEU A 345 1.91 5.05 23.74
C LEU A 345 0.51 5.53 24.15
N ALA A 346 -0.42 5.63 23.20
CA ALA A 346 -1.80 6.00 23.45
C ALA A 346 -2.52 4.99 24.35
N ILE A 347 -2.36 3.69 24.10
CA ILE A 347 -2.92 2.60 24.90
C ILE A 347 -2.43 2.70 26.36
N GLU A 348 -1.13 2.81 26.58
CA GLU A 348 -0.54 2.92 27.91
C GLU A 348 -1.07 4.13 28.69
N ARG A 349 -1.22 5.28 28.01
CA ARG A 349 -1.78 6.47 28.63
C ARG A 349 -3.26 6.29 29.03
N ASN A 350 -4.04 5.61 28.20
CA ASN A 350 -5.44 5.32 28.51
C ASN A 350 -5.57 4.27 29.63
N VAL A 351 -4.70 3.27 29.68
CA VAL A 351 -4.62 2.32 30.79
C VAL A 351 -4.23 3.02 32.10
N LYS A 352 -3.25 3.92 32.06
CA LYS A 352 -2.89 4.75 33.23
C LYS A 352 -4.05 5.62 33.74
N LYS A 353 -4.99 6.00 32.85
CA LYS A 353 -6.23 6.72 33.20
C LYS A 353 -7.35 5.78 33.71
N GLY A 354 -7.09 4.48 33.84
CA GLY A 354 -8.00 3.50 34.40
C GLY A 354 -8.84 2.70 33.38
N GLN A 355 -8.62 2.85 32.06
CA GLN A 355 -9.29 2.00 31.08
C GLN A 355 -8.74 0.57 31.15
N LYS A 356 -9.64 -0.39 31.12
CA LYS A 356 -9.31 -1.82 31.00
C LYS A 356 -9.38 -2.22 29.53
N LEU A 357 -8.25 -2.54 28.94
CA LEU A 357 -8.09 -2.84 27.53
C LEU A 357 -7.55 -4.25 27.33
N ASP A 358 -8.11 -4.98 26.37
CA ASP A 358 -7.58 -6.22 25.81
C ASP A 358 -7.28 -5.96 24.33
N ILE A 359 -6.00 -5.89 23.98
CA ILE A 359 -5.55 -5.47 22.64
C ILE A 359 -4.99 -6.67 21.90
N LYS A 360 -5.59 -7.05 20.79
CA LYS A 360 -5.08 -8.05 19.86
C LYS A 360 -4.54 -7.38 18.60
N VAL A 361 -3.25 -7.57 18.32
CA VAL A 361 -2.63 -7.09 17.08
C VAL A 361 -2.57 -8.23 16.06
N ILE A 362 -3.08 -7.99 14.87
CA ILE A 362 -3.12 -8.96 13.76
C ILE A 362 -2.31 -8.40 12.58
N ASP A 363 -1.43 -9.22 12.00
CA ASP A 363 -0.81 -8.91 10.72
C ASP A 363 -1.85 -9.01 9.61
N ALA A 364 -2.25 -7.87 9.07
CA ALA A 364 -3.18 -7.80 7.94
C ALA A 364 -2.54 -8.27 6.62
N GLY A 365 -1.23 -8.51 6.61
CA GLY A 365 -0.51 -8.98 5.43
C GLY A 365 -0.62 -8.02 4.25
N ASN A 366 -0.73 -8.59 3.06
CA ASN A 366 -1.09 -7.87 1.83
C ASN A 366 -2.50 -8.27 1.36
N GLU A 367 -2.99 -7.67 0.29
CA GLU A 367 -4.35 -7.96 -0.24
C GLU A 367 -4.58 -9.45 -0.53
N GLY A 368 -3.54 -10.17 -0.99
CA GLY A 368 -3.65 -11.59 -1.32
C GLY A 368 -3.74 -12.51 -0.09
N SER A 369 -3.11 -12.15 1.02
CA SER A 369 -3.09 -12.95 2.26
C SER A 369 -4.16 -12.51 3.27
N PHE A 370 -4.85 -11.41 3.04
CA PHE A 370 -5.75 -10.76 4.00
C PHE A 370 -6.88 -11.66 4.51
N LYS A 371 -7.40 -12.54 3.66
CA LYS A 371 -8.47 -13.48 4.07
C LYS A 371 -8.07 -14.37 5.25
N ASN A 372 -6.80 -14.74 5.36
CA ASN A 372 -6.30 -15.52 6.48
C ASN A 372 -6.28 -14.70 7.78
N SER A 373 -6.05 -13.39 7.66
CA SER A 373 -6.06 -12.48 8.80
C SER A 373 -7.46 -12.28 9.37
N LEU A 374 -8.51 -12.34 8.55
CA LEU A 374 -9.90 -12.24 8.98
C LEU A 374 -10.29 -13.37 9.94
N THR A 375 -9.79 -14.60 9.71
CA THR A 375 -10.11 -15.76 10.56
C THR A 375 -9.59 -15.62 11.99
N GLN A 376 -8.69 -14.68 12.23
CA GLN A 376 -8.15 -14.38 13.56
C GLN A 376 -9.04 -13.45 14.38
N ILE A 377 -10.05 -12.83 13.76
CA ILE A 377 -11.04 -11.99 14.45
C ILE A 377 -12.12 -12.90 15.04
N ASN A 378 -12.31 -12.82 16.34
CA ASN A 378 -13.50 -13.37 16.97
C ASN A 378 -14.55 -12.27 17.09
N ALA A 379 -15.53 -12.26 16.16
CA ALA A 379 -16.54 -11.21 16.08
C ALA A 379 -17.43 -11.13 17.33
N ASP A 380 -17.70 -12.26 17.99
CA ASP A 380 -18.53 -12.29 19.21
C ASP A 380 -17.81 -11.69 20.42
N ASN A 381 -16.51 -11.51 20.32
CA ASN A 381 -15.64 -11.10 21.39
C ASN A 381 -14.76 -9.90 21.02
N THR A 382 -15.14 -9.14 20.02
CA THR A 382 -14.47 -7.91 19.58
C THR A 382 -15.41 -6.74 19.73
N ASP A 383 -14.97 -5.70 20.41
CA ASP A 383 -15.77 -4.50 20.65
C ASP A 383 -15.40 -3.37 19.69
N LEU A 384 -14.17 -3.38 19.14
CA LEU A 384 -13.64 -2.32 18.27
C LEU A 384 -12.56 -2.89 17.36
N ILE A 385 -12.54 -2.47 16.09
CA ILE A 385 -11.47 -2.80 15.14
C ILE A 385 -10.79 -1.51 14.67
N ILE A 386 -9.47 -1.42 14.82
CA ILE A 386 -8.64 -0.32 14.31
C ILE A 386 -7.79 -0.84 13.15
N GLY A 387 -7.95 -0.26 11.97
CA GLY A 387 -7.48 -0.81 10.72
C GLY A 387 -8.56 -1.67 10.04
N PRO A 388 -8.22 -2.32 8.94
CA PRO A 388 -6.96 -2.26 8.20
C PRO A 388 -6.74 -0.92 7.47
N PHE A 389 -5.58 -0.79 6.78
CA PHE A 389 -5.18 0.47 6.14
C PHE A 389 -5.75 0.66 4.74
N PHE A 390 -6.02 -0.43 4.01
CA PHE A 390 -6.41 -0.38 2.61
C PHE A 390 -7.91 -0.57 2.41
N LYS A 391 -8.47 0.12 1.41
CA LYS A 391 -9.89 0.08 1.05
C LYS A 391 -10.41 -1.36 0.90
N SER A 392 -9.71 -2.17 0.09
CA SER A 392 -10.13 -3.56 -0.19
C SER A 392 -10.22 -4.40 1.08
N SER A 393 -9.27 -4.22 1.99
CA SER A 393 -9.23 -4.90 3.27
C SER A 393 -10.30 -4.38 4.24
N VAL A 394 -10.56 -3.07 4.26
CA VAL A 394 -11.65 -2.46 5.05
C VAL A 394 -13.01 -3.03 4.64
N LEU A 395 -13.28 -3.12 3.33
CA LEU A 395 -14.52 -3.70 2.82
C LEU A 395 -14.70 -5.17 3.24
N GLN A 396 -13.62 -5.96 3.23
CA GLN A 396 -13.66 -7.35 3.67
C GLN A 396 -13.92 -7.47 5.17
N VAL A 397 -13.34 -6.59 6.01
CA VAL A 397 -13.63 -6.56 7.46
C VAL A 397 -15.09 -6.20 7.69
N LEU A 398 -15.60 -5.15 7.03
CA LEU A 398 -16.98 -4.71 7.17
C LEU A 398 -17.99 -5.81 6.79
N ASP A 399 -17.72 -6.56 5.72
CA ASP A 399 -18.54 -7.71 5.33
C ASP A 399 -18.45 -8.85 6.37
N TYR A 400 -17.25 -9.11 6.91
CA TYR A 400 -17.02 -10.14 7.92
C TYR A 400 -17.77 -9.86 9.23
N VAL A 401 -17.81 -8.61 9.67
CA VAL A 401 -18.43 -8.21 10.95
C VAL A 401 -19.82 -7.60 10.82
N LYS A 402 -20.44 -7.64 9.65
CA LYS A 402 -21.74 -6.98 9.40
C LYS A 402 -22.86 -7.40 10.35
N GLY A 403 -22.85 -8.66 10.82
CA GLY A 403 -23.82 -9.18 11.76
C GLY A 403 -23.69 -8.63 13.19
N ASN A 404 -22.50 -8.22 13.59
CA ASN A 404 -22.15 -7.83 14.95
C ASN A 404 -22.12 -6.32 15.17
N LYS A 405 -22.23 -5.51 14.11
CA LYS A 405 -22.18 -4.03 14.13
C LYS A 405 -20.95 -3.45 14.87
N ILE A 406 -19.82 -4.16 14.82
CA ILE A 406 -18.58 -3.74 15.46
C ILE A 406 -18.07 -2.47 14.78
N PRO A 407 -17.73 -1.41 15.54
CA PRO A 407 -17.09 -0.21 14.98
C PRO A 407 -15.76 -0.56 14.29
N VAL A 408 -15.60 -0.11 13.07
CA VAL A 408 -14.37 -0.27 12.27
C VAL A 408 -13.77 1.10 12.01
N VAL A 409 -12.54 1.30 12.41
CA VAL A 409 -11.81 2.57 12.22
C VAL A 409 -10.82 2.39 11.08
N ALA A 410 -10.97 3.15 10.00
CA ALA A 410 -10.08 3.13 8.84
C ALA A 410 -9.11 4.32 8.88
N PRO A 411 -7.83 4.11 9.25
CA PRO A 411 -6.87 5.19 9.44
C PRO A 411 -6.48 5.93 8.16
N PHE A 412 -6.48 5.25 7.00
CA PHE A 412 -5.97 5.81 5.74
C PHE A 412 -6.91 5.63 4.54
N ALA A 413 -7.90 4.74 4.64
CA ALA A 413 -8.85 4.55 3.54
C ALA A 413 -9.90 5.67 3.57
N ASN A 414 -10.07 6.38 2.44
CA ASN A 414 -11.05 7.44 2.28
C ASN A 414 -11.55 7.47 0.84
N THR A 415 -12.55 6.65 0.52
CA THR A 415 -13.14 6.59 -0.82
C THR A 415 -14.67 6.61 -0.74
N PRO A 416 -15.39 7.09 -1.78
CA PRO A 416 -16.85 7.19 -1.77
C PRO A 416 -17.58 5.89 -1.45
N ASP A 417 -17.05 4.74 -1.88
CA ASP A 417 -17.66 3.42 -1.64
C ASP A 417 -17.75 3.05 -0.16
N LEU A 418 -16.87 3.64 0.67
CA LEU A 418 -16.85 3.40 2.11
C LEU A 418 -17.91 4.19 2.87
N LEU A 419 -18.54 5.18 2.26
CA LEU A 419 -19.50 6.07 2.93
C LEU A 419 -20.82 5.40 3.32
N ASN A 420 -21.08 4.17 2.84
CA ASN A 420 -22.36 3.46 3.00
C ASN A 420 -22.42 2.52 4.21
N PHE A 421 -21.41 2.53 5.08
CA PHE A 421 -21.32 1.60 6.20
C PHE A 421 -21.50 2.32 7.55
N GLU A 422 -22.60 2.05 8.25
CA GLU A 422 -22.98 2.72 9.50
C GLU A 422 -22.00 2.53 10.66
N ASN A 423 -21.25 1.43 10.64
CA ASN A 423 -20.27 1.09 11.68
C ASN A 423 -18.83 1.49 11.29
N LEU A 424 -18.65 2.29 10.21
CA LEU A 424 -17.34 2.73 9.76
C LEU A 424 -17.03 4.16 10.20
N ILE A 425 -15.79 4.35 10.65
CA ILE A 425 -15.21 5.63 11.04
C ILE A 425 -13.99 5.90 10.16
N LEU A 426 -14.06 6.91 9.31
CA LEU A 426 -13.01 7.33 8.41
C LEU A 426 -12.20 8.46 9.04
N ILE A 427 -10.90 8.24 9.19
CA ILE A 427 -9.98 9.13 9.92
C ILE A 427 -9.41 10.25 9.04
N GLU A 428 -9.09 9.94 7.78
CA GLU A 428 -8.59 10.95 6.86
C GLU A 428 -9.62 12.05 6.65
N THR A 429 -9.17 13.30 6.68
CA THR A 429 -10.05 14.46 6.50
C THR A 429 -10.71 14.41 5.12
N ASN A 430 -12.02 14.65 5.08
CA ASN A 430 -12.74 14.78 3.82
C ASN A 430 -12.32 16.08 3.13
N GLU A 431 -11.64 15.98 2.01
CA GLU A 431 -11.09 17.12 1.29
C GLU A 431 -12.16 18.11 0.78
N SER A 432 -13.44 17.73 0.74
CA SER A 432 -14.52 18.69 0.39
C SER A 432 -14.57 19.89 1.33
N VAL A 433 -14.19 19.69 2.61
CA VAL A 433 -14.14 20.78 3.60
C VAL A 433 -13.04 21.80 3.27
N TYR A 434 -11.98 21.42 2.57
CA TYR A 434 -10.92 22.32 2.14
C TYR A 434 -11.41 23.31 1.10
N THR A 435 -12.21 22.84 0.15
CA THR A 435 -12.84 23.69 -0.86
C THR A 435 -13.74 24.74 -0.22
N GLU A 436 -14.62 24.31 0.70
CA GLU A 436 -15.51 25.23 1.43
C GLU A 436 -14.72 26.25 2.25
N ARG A 437 -13.66 25.78 2.93
CA ARG A 437 -12.85 26.69 3.76
C ARG A 437 -12.07 27.69 2.94
N ILE A 438 -11.39 27.27 1.87
CA ILE A 438 -10.62 28.20 1.02
C ILE A 438 -11.57 29.20 0.33
N ALA A 439 -12.73 28.75 -0.16
CA ALA A 439 -13.71 29.64 -0.74
C ALA A 439 -14.15 30.75 0.26
N LYS A 440 -14.34 30.37 1.54
CA LYS A 440 -14.64 31.32 2.60
C LYS A 440 -13.49 32.30 2.84
N GLU A 441 -12.25 31.82 2.98
CA GLU A 441 -11.08 32.70 3.18
C GLU A 441 -10.90 33.69 2.03
N VAL A 442 -11.11 33.25 0.80
CA VAL A 442 -11.06 34.11 -0.39
C VAL A 442 -12.17 35.15 -0.35
N LYS A 443 -13.40 34.72 -0.01
CA LYS A 443 -14.56 35.62 0.08
C LYS A 443 -14.34 36.76 1.08
N ASP A 444 -13.70 36.49 2.20
CA ASP A 444 -13.45 37.46 3.27
C ASP A 444 -12.45 38.56 2.84
N VAL A 445 -11.67 38.36 1.78
CA VAL A 445 -10.64 39.31 1.29
C VAL A 445 -10.84 39.77 -0.15
N TYR A 446 -11.82 39.24 -0.85
CA TYR A 446 -12.07 39.53 -2.26
C TYR A 446 -12.66 40.91 -2.44
N SER A 447 -12.08 41.72 -3.34
CA SER A 447 -12.52 43.06 -3.69
C SER A 447 -12.48 43.33 -5.20
N ASP A 448 -12.57 42.33 -6.06
CA ASP A 448 -12.48 42.39 -7.54
C ASP A 448 -11.14 41.89 -8.15
N GLN A 449 -10.21 41.41 -7.33
CA GLN A 449 -8.95 40.87 -7.83
C GLN A 449 -9.19 39.67 -8.77
N LYS A 450 -8.32 39.53 -9.78
CA LYS A 450 -8.26 38.31 -10.58
C LYS A 450 -7.79 37.16 -9.72
N ILE A 451 -8.50 36.03 -9.82
CA ILE A 451 -8.23 34.82 -9.04
C ILE A 451 -7.60 33.78 -9.94
N TYR A 452 -6.43 33.29 -9.56
CA TYR A 452 -5.78 32.17 -10.22
C TYR A 452 -5.87 30.91 -9.34
N ILE A 453 -6.25 29.79 -9.93
CA ILE A 453 -6.23 28.47 -9.26
C ILE A 453 -5.21 27.60 -9.98
N VAL A 454 -4.15 27.22 -9.28
CA VAL A 454 -3.14 26.26 -9.77
C VAL A 454 -3.67 24.86 -9.57
N ALA A 455 -4.06 24.21 -10.66
CA ALA A 455 -4.64 22.88 -10.67
C ALA A 455 -3.59 21.79 -10.85
N ASP A 456 -3.96 20.55 -10.54
CA ASP A 456 -3.24 19.35 -10.93
C ASP A 456 -3.68 18.86 -12.33
N ALA A 457 -3.18 17.68 -12.73
CA ALA A 457 -3.56 17.06 -13.99
C ALA A 457 -5.06 16.69 -14.04
N ASP A 458 -5.61 16.26 -12.89
CA ASP A 458 -7.05 16.08 -12.67
C ASP A 458 -7.66 17.36 -12.13
N GLN A 459 -8.15 18.21 -12.99
CA GLN A 459 -8.70 19.53 -12.63
C GLN A 459 -10.01 19.47 -11.80
N THR A 460 -10.47 18.31 -11.39
CA THR A 460 -11.76 18.13 -10.72
C THR A 460 -11.90 19.02 -9.48
N LYS A 461 -10.93 18.99 -8.58
CA LYS A 461 -10.94 19.80 -7.35
C LYS A 461 -10.90 21.29 -7.63
N ALA A 462 -10.05 21.69 -8.58
CA ALA A 462 -9.93 23.08 -8.99
C ALA A 462 -11.21 23.62 -9.65
N ASN A 463 -11.89 22.81 -10.46
CA ASN A 463 -13.19 23.15 -11.06
C ASN A 463 -14.29 23.28 -10.01
N ILE A 464 -14.34 22.39 -9.01
CA ILE A 464 -15.29 22.51 -7.89
C ILE A 464 -15.06 23.82 -7.14
N LEU A 465 -13.81 24.14 -6.81
CA LEU A 465 -13.48 25.41 -6.15
C LEU A 465 -13.81 26.62 -7.03
N LYS A 466 -13.51 26.59 -8.33
CA LYS A 466 -13.87 27.64 -9.28
C LYS A 466 -15.37 27.88 -9.29
N THR A 467 -16.17 26.83 -9.49
CA THR A 467 -17.64 26.93 -9.48
C THR A 467 -18.17 27.51 -8.17
N LYS A 468 -17.57 27.13 -7.05
CA LYS A 468 -17.92 27.66 -5.74
C LYS A 468 -17.63 29.15 -5.64
N LEU A 469 -16.44 29.60 -6.06
CA LEU A 469 -16.05 31.01 -6.04
C LEU A 469 -16.94 31.85 -6.98
N GLU A 470 -17.22 31.36 -8.19
CA GLU A 470 -18.10 32.02 -9.16
C GLU A 470 -19.53 32.18 -8.63
N LYS A 471 -20.00 31.27 -7.79
CA LYS A 471 -21.29 31.34 -7.12
C LYS A 471 -21.30 32.33 -5.94
N ASP A 472 -20.24 32.29 -5.13
CA ASP A 472 -20.21 32.99 -3.82
C ASP A 472 -19.70 34.43 -3.90
N LEU A 473 -19.02 34.81 -4.98
CA LEU A 473 -18.46 36.14 -5.21
C LEU A 473 -19.25 36.92 -6.26
N LYS A 474 -19.11 38.21 -6.25
CA LYS A 474 -19.78 39.09 -7.22
C LYS A 474 -18.86 39.28 -8.45
N ASN A 475 -19.27 38.73 -9.60
CA ASN A 475 -18.59 38.84 -10.89
C ASN A 475 -17.07 38.53 -10.84
N PRO A 476 -16.60 37.41 -10.25
CA PRO A 476 -15.19 37.13 -10.15
C PRO A 476 -14.59 36.71 -11.50
N THR A 477 -13.35 37.13 -11.74
CA THR A 477 -12.54 36.56 -12.85
C THR A 477 -11.69 35.43 -12.31
N VAL A 478 -12.10 34.18 -12.55
CA VAL A 478 -11.41 32.97 -12.05
C VAL A 478 -10.76 32.22 -13.18
N VAL A 479 -9.43 32.09 -13.14
CA VAL A 479 -8.60 31.45 -14.18
C VAL A 479 -7.96 30.19 -13.60
N LEU A 480 -8.13 29.04 -14.28
CA LEU A 480 -7.39 27.82 -13.97
C LEU A 480 -6.06 27.85 -14.71
N VAL A 481 -4.98 27.56 -14.03
CA VAL A 481 -3.63 27.45 -14.57
C VAL A 481 -3.01 26.10 -14.18
N LYS A 482 -2.13 25.59 -15.04
CA LYS A 482 -1.44 24.30 -14.81
C LYS A 482 -0.11 24.47 -14.06
N SER A 483 0.40 25.69 -14.02
CA SER A 483 1.66 26.01 -13.38
C SER A 483 1.59 27.36 -12.67
N PRO A 484 2.25 27.52 -11.51
CA PRO A 484 2.42 28.81 -10.88
C PRO A 484 3.08 29.88 -11.78
N ALA A 485 3.86 29.47 -12.76
CA ALA A 485 4.50 30.38 -13.71
C ALA A 485 3.49 31.15 -14.58
N GLU A 486 2.30 30.60 -14.80
CA GLU A 486 1.23 31.21 -15.60
C GLU A 486 0.47 32.34 -14.86
N ILE A 487 0.71 32.51 -13.56
CA ILE A 487 0.12 33.61 -12.77
C ILE A 487 0.77 34.92 -13.23
N GLN A 488 -0.02 35.85 -13.74
CA GLN A 488 0.45 37.12 -14.24
C GLN A 488 -0.32 38.27 -13.60
N LEU A 489 0.37 39.38 -13.37
CA LEU A 489 -0.25 40.61 -12.92
C LEU A 489 -0.79 41.39 -14.15
N ASP A 490 -2.02 41.82 -14.05
CA ASP A 490 -2.58 42.72 -15.06
C ASP A 490 -2.06 44.15 -14.78
N GLN A 491 -1.52 44.80 -15.80
CA GLN A 491 -1.07 46.19 -15.72
C GLN A 491 -2.19 47.15 -16.11
N ASN A 492 -2.39 48.16 -15.29
CA ASN A 492 -3.28 49.25 -15.65
C ASN A 492 -2.60 50.09 -16.77
N MET A 493 -3.18 50.06 -17.95
CA MET A 493 -2.65 50.74 -19.13
C MET A 493 -2.47 52.26 -18.96
N MET A 494 -3.23 52.91 -18.04
CA MET A 494 -3.16 54.34 -17.81
C MET A 494 -2.15 54.74 -16.73
N THR A 495 -1.96 53.92 -15.72
CA THR A 495 -1.07 54.25 -14.59
C THR A 495 0.24 53.45 -14.61
N GLY A 496 0.33 52.38 -15.41
CA GLY A 496 1.45 51.45 -15.43
C GLY A 496 1.59 50.59 -14.16
N GLN A 497 0.67 50.72 -13.22
CA GLN A 497 0.69 49.98 -11.97
C GLN A 497 0.11 48.58 -12.15
N SER A 498 0.77 47.58 -11.57
CA SER A 498 0.26 46.21 -11.53
C SER A 498 -0.89 46.07 -10.54
N ALA A 499 -1.94 45.35 -10.94
CA ALA A 499 -3.05 45.04 -10.04
C ALA A 499 -2.74 43.80 -9.17
N PRO A 500 -3.09 43.83 -7.87
CA PRO A 500 -2.89 42.64 -7.02
C PRO A 500 -3.80 41.50 -7.44
N VAL A 501 -3.32 40.27 -7.23
CA VAL A 501 -4.05 39.05 -7.55
C VAL A 501 -4.29 38.19 -6.31
N ILE A 502 -5.28 37.31 -6.39
CA ILE A 502 -5.49 36.21 -5.47
C ILE A 502 -5.00 34.94 -6.19
N ALA A 503 -4.12 34.18 -5.56
CA ALA A 503 -3.66 32.92 -6.09
C ALA A 503 -3.95 31.78 -5.11
N ILE A 504 -4.45 30.66 -5.65
CA ILE A 504 -4.87 29.50 -4.87
C ILE A 504 -4.15 28.27 -5.40
N LEU A 505 -3.46 27.54 -4.53
CA LEU A 505 -2.88 26.24 -4.84
C LEU A 505 -3.92 25.14 -4.53
N ALA A 506 -4.40 24.48 -5.59
CA ALA A 506 -5.28 23.31 -5.52
C ALA A 506 -4.58 22.02 -5.98
N ASN A 507 -3.28 21.93 -5.72
CA ASN A 507 -2.39 20.85 -6.12
C ASN A 507 -1.56 20.42 -4.90
N ASP A 508 -1.50 19.11 -4.60
CA ASP A 508 -0.82 18.54 -3.43
C ASP A 508 0.63 18.11 -3.71
N ASN A 509 1.13 18.37 -4.91
CA ASN A 509 2.51 18.04 -5.27
C ASN A 509 3.50 19.03 -4.66
N ASP A 510 4.47 18.53 -3.89
CA ASP A 510 5.47 19.36 -3.20
C ASP A 510 6.27 20.27 -4.15
N SER A 511 6.62 19.80 -5.35
CA SER A 511 7.37 20.61 -6.33
C SER A 511 6.52 21.77 -6.88
N VAL A 512 5.21 21.54 -7.08
CA VAL A 512 4.27 22.60 -7.49
C VAL A 512 4.05 23.57 -6.34
N GLY A 513 3.95 23.07 -5.11
CA GLY A 513 3.87 23.89 -3.90
C GLY A 513 5.10 24.77 -3.71
N GLU A 514 6.30 24.24 -3.96
CA GLU A 514 7.54 25.01 -3.93
C GLU A 514 7.57 26.10 -5.00
N ALA A 515 7.20 25.76 -6.23
CA ALA A 515 7.09 26.73 -7.31
C ALA A 515 6.04 27.82 -7.02
N PHE A 516 4.91 27.43 -6.44
CA PHE A 516 3.85 28.35 -6.00
C PHE A 516 4.36 29.33 -4.93
N GLY A 517 5.00 28.83 -3.87
CA GLY A 517 5.56 29.66 -2.82
C GLY A 517 6.59 30.67 -3.36
N ASN A 518 7.51 30.23 -4.21
CA ASN A 518 8.50 31.11 -4.84
C ASN A 518 7.83 32.17 -5.75
N LYS A 519 6.79 31.79 -6.51
CA LYS A 519 6.04 32.74 -7.33
C LYS A 519 5.33 33.79 -6.49
N MET A 520 4.70 33.38 -5.37
CA MET A 520 4.00 34.32 -4.48
C MET A 520 4.97 35.30 -3.82
N ILE A 521 6.16 34.85 -3.42
CA ILE A 521 7.24 35.70 -2.91
C ILE A 521 7.66 36.74 -3.96
N ALA A 522 7.80 36.33 -5.22
CA ALA A 522 8.16 37.26 -6.30
C ALA A 522 7.05 38.32 -6.51
N LEU A 523 5.80 37.88 -6.61
CA LEU A 523 4.66 38.80 -6.85
C LEU A 523 4.43 39.76 -5.68
N SER A 524 4.62 39.32 -4.41
CA SER A 524 4.47 40.20 -3.25
C SER A 524 5.53 41.29 -3.16
N LYS A 525 6.68 41.13 -3.82
CA LYS A 525 7.71 42.17 -3.96
C LYS A 525 7.39 43.16 -5.06
N GLU A 526 6.62 42.73 -6.08
CA GLU A 526 6.26 43.57 -7.24
C GLU A 526 5.04 44.41 -6.97
N VAL A 527 4.02 43.85 -6.29
CA VAL A 527 2.76 44.53 -5.96
C VAL A 527 2.31 44.21 -4.56
N ALA A 528 1.88 45.23 -3.83
CA ALA A 528 1.31 45.07 -2.50
C ALA A 528 -0.08 44.39 -2.57
N ASN A 529 -0.50 43.77 -1.45
CA ASN A 529 -1.82 43.15 -1.30
C ASN A 529 -2.07 41.90 -2.17
N VAL A 530 -1.03 41.26 -2.69
CA VAL A 530 -1.15 39.87 -3.21
C VAL A 530 -1.64 38.99 -2.08
N LYS A 531 -2.59 38.08 -2.39
CA LYS A 531 -3.13 37.12 -1.43
C LYS A 531 -2.88 35.71 -1.94
N ALA A 532 -2.31 34.88 -1.08
CA ALA A 532 -2.01 33.49 -1.36
C ALA A 532 -2.86 32.55 -0.50
N PHE A 533 -3.42 31.54 -1.13
CA PHE A 533 -4.16 30.49 -0.45
C PHE A 533 -3.67 29.11 -0.90
N SER A 534 -3.73 28.12 -0.04
CA SER A 534 -3.45 26.73 -0.43
C SER A 534 -4.40 25.76 0.26
N MET A 535 -4.95 24.83 -0.53
CA MET A 535 -5.72 23.71 0.00
C MET A 535 -4.83 22.69 0.72
N TYR A 536 -3.53 22.73 0.45
CA TYR A 536 -2.57 21.73 0.93
C TYR A 536 -1.34 22.37 1.54
N TYR A 537 -0.68 21.63 2.41
CA TYR A 537 0.61 22.00 2.96
C TYR A 537 1.73 21.76 1.93
N SER A 538 2.74 22.63 1.95
CA SER A 538 4.01 22.40 1.26
C SER A 538 5.17 22.76 2.19
N PRO A 539 6.30 22.03 2.18
CA PRO A 539 7.46 22.30 3.04
C PRO A 539 8.05 23.70 2.91
N ILE A 540 7.88 24.35 1.75
CA ILE A 540 8.36 25.73 1.55
C ILE A 540 7.63 26.73 2.46
N PHE A 541 6.38 26.45 2.83
CA PHE A 541 5.57 27.35 3.64
C PHE A 541 6.13 27.54 5.05
N GLU A 542 6.80 26.50 5.58
CA GLU A 542 7.50 26.58 6.87
C GLU A 542 8.95 27.05 6.72
N LYS A 543 9.58 26.86 5.57
CA LYS A 543 10.95 27.31 5.31
C LYS A 543 11.06 28.82 5.04
N LYS A 544 10.00 29.40 4.49
CA LYS A 544 9.96 30.80 4.02
C LYS A 544 8.79 31.58 4.61
N VAL A 545 8.64 31.47 5.93
CA VAL A 545 7.52 32.09 6.66
C VAL A 545 7.52 33.60 6.49
N ASP A 546 8.67 34.26 6.68
CA ASP A 546 8.77 35.72 6.64
C ASP A 546 8.47 36.29 5.25
N GLU A 547 8.99 35.64 4.21
CA GLU A 547 8.75 36.09 2.84
C GLU A 547 7.29 35.82 2.40
N LEU A 548 6.71 34.69 2.78
CA LEU A 548 5.34 34.31 2.42
C LEU A 548 4.29 35.05 3.25
N SER A 549 4.64 35.55 4.42
CA SER A 549 3.77 36.41 5.21
C SER A 549 3.40 37.68 4.44
N GLN A 550 4.30 38.20 3.59
CA GLN A 550 4.03 39.38 2.74
C GLN A 550 2.91 39.15 1.70
N ALA A 551 2.74 37.86 1.28
CA ALA A 551 1.62 37.45 0.44
C ALA A 551 0.38 37.04 1.28
N ASN A 552 0.41 37.21 2.60
CA ASN A 552 -0.65 36.81 3.53
C ASN A 552 -1.09 35.35 3.30
N LEU A 553 -0.13 34.44 3.17
CA LEU A 553 -0.44 33.05 2.84
C LEU A 553 -1.31 32.40 3.92
N VAL A 554 -2.43 31.85 3.48
CA VAL A 554 -3.30 30.97 4.29
C VAL A 554 -3.30 29.58 3.67
N TYR A 555 -2.92 28.56 4.44
CA TYR A 555 -2.96 27.18 3.96
C TYR A 555 -3.64 26.24 4.94
N LEU A 556 -4.16 25.16 4.41
CA LEU A 556 -4.82 24.10 5.15
C LEU A 556 -3.91 22.90 5.29
N MET A 557 -4.08 22.16 6.36
CA MET A 557 -3.44 20.88 6.57
C MET A 557 -4.29 20.00 7.49
N ASP A 558 -4.21 18.72 7.29
CA ASP A 558 -4.93 17.73 8.08
C ASP A 558 -4.36 17.58 9.49
N ARG A 559 -3.03 17.73 9.64
CA ARG A 559 -2.30 17.49 10.90
C ARG A 559 -1.19 18.53 11.09
N LYS A 560 -1.07 19.06 12.30
CA LYS A 560 0.06 19.89 12.73
C LYS A 560 0.27 19.77 14.23
N ILE A 561 1.48 19.41 14.64
CA ILE A 561 1.87 19.40 16.05
C ILE A 561 2.02 20.86 16.51
N ASN A 562 1.39 21.19 17.64
CA ASN A 562 1.64 22.45 18.32
C ASN A 562 2.88 22.28 19.21
N THR A 563 4.04 22.68 18.73
CA THR A 563 5.31 22.52 19.46
C THR A 563 5.38 23.34 20.74
N GLU A 564 4.50 24.31 20.94
CA GLU A 564 4.44 25.16 22.14
C GLU A 564 3.47 24.61 23.20
N GLY A 565 2.61 23.66 22.84
CA GLY A 565 1.64 23.06 23.76
C GLY A 565 2.31 22.13 24.79
N ASP A 566 1.89 22.22 26.06
CA ASP A 566 2.43 21.38 27.12
C ASP A 566 2.07 19.90 26.93
N PHE A 567 0.86 19.61 26.46
CA PHE A 567 0.42 18.24 26.14
C PHE A 567 1.28 17.63 25.05
N GLU A 568 1.54 18.37 23.98
CA GLU A 568 2.34 17.90 22.86
C GLU A 568 3.81 17.71 23.26
N LYS A 569 4.38 18.64 24.03
CA LYS A 569 5.74 18.53 24.58
C LYS A 569 5.87 17.28 25.45
N GLU A 570 4.91 17.00 26.32
CA GLU A 570 4.89 15.81 27.17
C GLU A 570 4.89 14.52 26.33
N ILE A 571 3.99 14.41 25.33
CA ILE A 571 3.88 13.24 24.47
C ILE A 571 5.17 13.01 23.67
N LEU A 572 5.73 14.07 23.09
CA LEU A 572 6.97 13.98 22.32
C LEU A 572 8.15 13.54 23.18
N ALA A 573 8.25 14.03 24.42
CA ALA A 573 9.26 13.63 25.37
C ALA A 573 9.10 12.15 25.80
N GLU A 574 7.87 11.73 26.13
CA GLU A 574 7.56 10.34 26.48
C GLU A 574 7.88 9.39 25.33
N TYR A 575 7.52 9.75 24.09
CA TYR A 575 7.85 8.97 22.90
C TYR A 575 9.36 8.84 22.71
N LYS A 576 10.10 9.97 22.81
CA LYS A 576 11.55 10.00 22.66
C LYS A 576 12.26 9.15 23.72
N THR A 577 11.80 9.23 24.96
CA THR A 577 12.34 8.42 26.07
C THR A 577 12.13 6.94 25.81
N LYS A 578 10.94 6.55 25.34
CA LYS A 578 10.57 5.15 25.13
C LYS A 578 11.23 4.51 23.90
N TYR A 579 11.34 5.25 22.80
CA TYR A 579 11.77 4.71 21.51
C TYR A 579 13.12 5.24 21.03
N CYS A 580 13.79 6.11 21.80
CA CYS A 580 15.09 6.73 21.49
C CYS A 580 15.12 7.45 20.13
N LYS A 581 13.95 7.88 19.61
CA LYS A 581 13.79 8.60 18.34
C LYS A 581 12.63 9.58 18.42
N THR A 582 12.60 10.57 17.53
CA THR A 582 11.41 11.40 17.30
C THR A 582 10.33 10.60 16.60
N PRO A 583 9.04 10.84 16.90
CA PRO A 583 7.96 10.14 16.22
C PRO A 583 7.95 10.48 14.73
N SER A 584 7.77 9.45 13.89
CA SER A 584 7.49 9.64 12.48
C SER A 584 6.05 10.12 12.26
N LYS A 585 5.72 10.58 11.04
CA LYS A 585 4.34 10.88 10.65
C LYS A 585 3.37 9.75 11.05
N TYR A 586 3.74 8.51 10.82
CA TYR A 586 2.88 7.36 11.10
C TYR A 586 2.78 7.04 12.58
N SER A 587 3.83 7.31 13.37
CA SER A 587 3.76 7.21 14.84
C SER A 587 2.80 8.25 15.42
N VAL A 588 2.83 9.48 14.90
CA VAL A 588 1.89 10.53 15.29
C VAL A 588 0.45 10.14 14.96
N ILE A 589 0.21 9.63 13.75
CA ILE A 589 -1.11 9.17 13.34
C ILE A 589 -1.59 8.01 14.24
N GLY A 590 -0.73 7.04 14.51
CA GLY A 590 -1.04 5.91 15.39
C GLY A 590 -1.43 6.35 16.79
N PHE A 591 -0.70 7.31 17.37
CA PHE A 591 -1.04 7.91 18.66
C PHE A 591 -2.39 8.62 18.60
N ASP A 592 -2.56 9.54 17.65
CA ASP A 592 -3.76 10.37 17.54
C ASP A 592 -5.03 9.54 17.36
N VAL A 593 -5.01 8.60 16.41
CA VAL A 593 -6.16 7.74 16.11
C VAL A 593 -6.55 6.90 17.33
N VAL A 594 -5.58 6.23 17.93
CA VAL A 594 -5.87 5.33 19.04
C VAL A 594 -6.27 6.10 20.30
N ASN A 595 -5.60 7.22 20.59
CA ASN A 595 -5.95 8.04 21.76
C ASN A 595 -7.35 8.67 21.61
N ASP A 596 -7.71 9.18 20.42
CA ASP A 596 -9.02 9.75 20.16
C ASP A 596 -10.12 8.67 20.27
N ILE A 597 -9.96 7.57 19.57
CA ILE A 597 -10.95 6.49 19.50
C ILE A 597 -11.17 5.84 20.88
N LEU A 598 -10.12 5.54 21.63
CA LEU A 598 -10.24 5.00 22.98
C LEU A 598 -10.91 5.98 23.94
N SER A 599 -10.67 7.28 23.80
CA SER A 599 -11.34 8.31 24.60
C SER A 599 -12.84 8.39 24.33
N ARG A 600 -13.28 8.04 23.12
CA ARG A 600 -14.71 8.00 22.71
C ARG A 600 -15.37 6.68 23.13
N GLU A 601 -14.64 5.57 23.03
CA GLU A 601 -15.11 4.24 23.46
C GLU A 601 -14.70 3.95 24.91
N ASN A 602 -15.01 4.86 25.83
CA ASN A 602 -14.70 4.71 27.25
C ASN A 602 -15.60 3.68 27.96
N LYS A 603 -16.73 3.33 27.35
CA LYS A 603 -17.62 2.23 27.72
C LYS A 603 -18.10 1.51 26.47
N LYS A 604 -18.27 0.19 26.57
CA LYS A 604 -18.72 -0.64 25.44
C LYS A 604 -19.93 -0.06 24.71
N GLY A 605 -19.80 0.14 23.39
CA GLY A 605 -20.88 0.62 22.51
C GLY A 605 -21.19 2.10 22.60
N GLU A 606 -20.37 2.91 23.26
CA GLU A 606 -20.61 4.36 23.37
C GLU A 606 -19.92 5.21 22.30
N ILE A 607 -19.02 4.65 21.49
CA ILE A 607 -18.24 5.40 20.53
C ILE A 607 -19.11 6.29 19.63
N PHE A 608 -20.19 5.76 19.08
CA PHE A 608 -21.06 6.52 18.18
C PHE A 608 -21.84 7.64 18.87
N LYS A 609 -22.05 7.54 20.19
CA LYS A 609 -22.66 8.62 20.99
C LYS A 609 -21.72 9.79 21.24
N GLN A 610 -20.40 9.55 21.09
CA GLN A 610 -19.34 10.52 21.36
C GLN A 610 -18.76 11.15 20.07
N MET A 611 -19.22 10.72 18.89
CA MET A 611 -18.64 11.16 17.62
C MET A 611 -18.85 12.66 17.33
N ASN A 612 -19.87 13.28 17.91
CA ASN A 612 -20.13 14.71 17.79
C ASN A 612 -19.16 15.61 18.59
N LYS A 613 -18.32 15.04 19.45
CA LYS A 613 -17.33 15.80 20.21
C LYS A 613 -16.13 16.12 19.32
N VAL A 614 -15.81 17.40 19.24
CA VAL A 614 -14.58 17.87 18.60
C VAL A 614 -13.42 17.65 19.57
N GLN A 615 -12.38 16.95 19.12
CA GLN A 615 -11.18 16.69 19.92
C GLN A 615 -9.93 17.01 19.11
N THR A 616 -8.91 17.52 19.79
CA THR A 616 -7.59 17.72 19.21
C THR A 616 -6.61 16.82 19.95
N GLN A 617 -5.89 16.01 19.20
CA GLN A 617 -4.84 15.14 19.70
C GLN A 617 -3.45 15.77 19.43
N LEU A 618 -2.37 14.98 19.43
CA LEU A 618 -1.02 15.48 19.24
C LEU A 618 -0.86 16.37 17.98
N ALA A 619 -1.45 15.96 16.86
CA ALA A 619 -1.41 16.72 15.61
C ALA A 619 -2.79 16.88 14.95
N THR A 620 -3.66 15.88 15.09
CA THR A 620 -4.91 15.77 14.36
C THR A 620 -6.07 16.41 15.13
N LYS A 621 -6.88 17.18 14.43
CA LYS A 621 -8.20 17.62 14.92
C LYS A 621 -9.23 16.60 14.41
N PHE A 622 -9.95 15.98 15.33
CA PHE A 622 -11.06 15.09 15.03
C PHE A 622 -12.40 15.81 15.22
N GLU A 623 -13.12 15.91 14.13
CA GLU A 623 -14.46 16.48 14.04
C GLU A 623 -15.25 15.59 13.08
N PHE A 624 -16.08 14.69 13.62
CA PHE A 624 -16.74 13.70 12.81
C PHE A 624 -18.16 14.13 12.45
N GLU A 625 -18.49 13.99 11.17
CA GLU A 625 -19.83 14.14 10.65
C GLU A 625 -20.35 12.79 10.14
N LYS A 626 -21.62 12.52 10.46
CA LYS A 626 -22.30 11.33 9.92
C LYS A 626 -22.77 11.61 8.50
N THR A 627 -22.34 10.78 7.55
CA THR A 627 -22.81 10.88 6.16
C THR A 627 -24.29 10.51 6.04
N LYS A 628 -24.93 10.93 4.98
CA LYS A 628 -26.32 10.53 4.66
C LYS A 628 -26.47 9.00 4.58
N ASN A 629 -25.41 8.32 4.21
CA ASN A 629 -25.37 6.86 3.98
C ASN A 629 -24.89 6.07 5.21
N GLY A 630 -24.46 6.76 6.28
CA GLY A 630 -24.25 6.16 7.59
C GLY A 630 -22.84 6.21 8.17
N ALA A 631 -21.76 6.26 7.36
CA ALA A 631 -20.40 6.32 7.86
C ALA A 631 -20.09 7.64 8.57
N TYR A 632 -19.18 7.61 9.54
CA TYR A 632 -18.61 8.80 10.16
C TYR A 632 -17.33 9.22 9.44
N VAL A 633 -17.25 10.47 9.03
CA VAL A 633 -16.13 11.03 8.28
C VAL A 633 -15.51 12.18 9.06
N ASN A 634 -14.19 12.16 9.21
CA ASN A 634 -13.51 13.30 9.83
C ASN A 634 -13.55 14.51 8.89
N THR A 635 -13.98 15.63 9.43
CA THR A 635 -13.99 16.96 8.76
C THR A 635 -13.04 17.94 9.44
N GLY A 636 -12.27 17.47 10.44
CA GLY A 636 -11.31 18.27 11.17
C GLY A 636 -10.06 18.59 10.33
N TYR A 637 -9.60 19.81 10.40
CA TYR A 637 -8.38 20.31 9.75
C TYR A 637 -7.76 21.46 10.54
N ARG A 638 -6.55 21.85 10.17
CA ARG A 638 -5.84 23.03 10.70
C ARG A 638 -5.79 24.12 9.65
N VAL A 639 -5.90 25.36 10.10
CA VAL A 639 -5.69 26.56 9.27
C VAL A 639 -4.45 27.27 9.78
N VAL A 640 -3.51 27.50 8.91
CA VAL A 640 -2.30 28.28 9.23
C VAL A 640 -2.32 29.56 8.42
N ARG A 641 -2.12 30.69 9.10
CA ARG A 641 -2.03 32.02 8.48
C ARG A 641 -0.66 32.59 8.76
N LEU A 642 0.04 32.95 7.70
CA LEU A 642 1.27 33.70 7.80
C LEU A 642 0.93 35.17 7.73
N VAL A 643 1.19 35.91 8.79
CA VAL A 643 0.96 37.35 8.87
C VAL A 643 2.30 38.06 8.94
N PRO A 644 2.44 39.21 8.25
CA PRO A 644 3.63 40.07 8.40
C PRO A 644 3.83 40.48 9.86
N ASN A 645 5.07 40.49 10.30
CA ASN A 645 5.47 41.00 11.62
C ASN A 645 5.28 42.52 11.69
#